data_356b90cc3f71588781cdfc4683d3b132
#
_entry.id   356b90cc3f71588781cdfc4683d3b132
#
_cell.length_a   1.000
_cell.length_b   1.000
_cell.length_c   1.000
_cell.angle_alpha   90.00
_cell.angle_beta   90.00
_cell.angle_gamma   90.00
#
_symmetry.space_group_name_H-M   'P 1'
#
loop_
_entity.id
_entity.type
_entity.pdbx_description
1 polymer ?
#
loop_
_entity_poly.entity_id
_entity_poly.type
_entity_poly.pdbx_seq_one_letter_code
_entity_poly.pdbx_strand_id
1 'polypeptide(L)'
;MTLRHYGRALAAASGAALLCATLSVPALATPTSDTGALAPVTASVTDEGSAPITVTVARTDSHGDTVYEGDLITITVTYTNNTDSALTVFPVASNLSGVLTTGAPNCRWHNLAAHTTKQCTTATHTVTADDVAAGTFTPMTTWAATRDRNGTDVIAGDITANADPVTVAQGERPPAPDPLETPHDYAIGEKVRLASPGLAGFGCHRIPALTTANNGWIIAAWDGRPNTCQDAPQANSIIYRISKDGGKSWTPIQTALAGTPGAEKVGYSDPSFVVDRTTGTIFLFSVKSYDAGLFQSQLGTDPAARNILHAHVVESHDNGETWVNPRTITDQVTAGHTDQWFTRFASSGEGIQLRYGAHAGRLIQQYAVANSGTTSLMAVSVYSDDHGVTWNPGAPTEGNADENKVVELSDGRLLLNSRTQGTAGQRLEAISYDGGQTWGPFRHNWDLTDPRNNASIVRAYPDAPEGSARARVLLFSNADSSSARANGTIRVSYDDGFTWNDGTVFESGEMAYSTLHPLGDGTWGLLYESGGYKNIEFMRVDASYLGLTDPGEEPAPDPTPDPQPTPDPTPDPQPAPEPTPDPQPAVTPAHWVNTGSGWKWQLEDSSYATNQTIMIGEATYRFGADGMMVTGWDNQGGVWSYYNAYGARVSGWVHDGAWYYLDPATGAMATGWAQVGGTWYLFNASGAMLTGWQYAGSWYYMAPSGAMLTGWQHIGSTWYYFAGDGHMVTGWQLIDGRWYFFAPSGAWI
;
A
#
# COMPACT_ATOMS: atom_id res chain seq x y z
N MET A 1 -18.54 34.46 -22.71
CA MET A 1 -18.94 35.84 -22.37
C MET A 1 -18.26 36.27 -21.10
N THR A 2 -17.29 37.19 -21.31
CA THR A 2 -16.83 38.32 -20.45
C THR A 2 -16.46 38.04 -18.99
N LEU A 3 -15.17 37.94 -18.66
CA LEU A 3 -14.13 38.94 -18.24
C LEU A 3 -14.58 40.07 -17.25
N ARG A 4 -13.84 40.15 -16.13
CA ARG A 4 -13.16 41.33 -15.51
C ARG A 4 -12.72 40.98 -14.10
N HIS A 5 -11.44 40.93 -13.76
CA HIS A 5 -10.45 41.96 -13.42
C HIS A 5 -10.84 42.91 -12.28
N TYR A 6 -9.94 42.89 -11.23
CA TYR A 6 -9.34 44.00 -10.43
C TYR A 6 -8.60 43.30 -9.25
N GLY A 7 -7.37 43.49 -8.88
CA GLY A 7 -6.46 44.61 -9.08
C GLY A 7 -6.04 45.26 -7.74
N ARG A 8 -4.79 45.01 -7.29
CA ARG A 8 -3.89 45.84 -6.45
C ARG A 8 -4.26 46.26 -5.02
N ALA A 9 -3.37 46.07 -4.04
CA ALA A 9 -2.48 47.14 -3.56
C ALA A 9 -1.44 46.63 -2.55
N LEU A 10 -0.22 47.19 -2.71
CA LEU A 10 0.93 47.13 -1.81
C LEU A 10 0.68 47.89 -0.50
N ALA A 11 1.39 47.49 0.57
CA ALA A 11 1.98 48.45 1.52
C ALA A 11 3.20 47.83 2.21
N ALA A 12 4.30 48.55 2.15
CA ALA A 12 5.55 48.31 2.86
C ALA A 12 5.64 49.20 4.11
N ALA A 13 6.35 48.75 5.14
CA ALA A 13 7.14 49.60 6.08
C ALA A 13 7.93 48.66 7.01
N SER A 14 9.28 48.64 6.90
CA SER A 14 10.31 49.25 7.76
C SER A 14 10.24 48.84 9.25
N GLY A 15 11.15 48.01 9.81
CA GLY A 15 12.51 48.32 10.16
C GLY A 15 12.67 48.61 11.64
N ALA A 16 13.35 47.75 12.42
CA ALA A 16 14.13 48.15 13.60
C ALA A 16 15.09 47.01 13.97
N ALA A 17 16.37 47.34 13.94
CA ALA A 17 17.46 46.52 14.45
C ALA A 17 17.55 46.62 15.97
N LEU A 18 17.83 45.53 16.67
CA LEU A 18 18.34 45.55 18.04
C LEU A 18 19.51 44.58 18.17
N LEU A 19 20.68 45.12 18.40
CA LEU A 19 21.88 44.39 18.82
C LEU A 19 21.65 43.78 20.19
N CYS A 20 22.05 42.50 20.37
CA CYS A 20 22.55 42.05 21.65
C CYS A 20 23.64 40.98 21.47
N ALA A 21 24.63 41.07 22.36
CA ALA A 21 25.97 40.55 22.22
C ALA A 21 26.09 39.04 22.48
N THR A 22 27.16 38.51 21.92
CA THR A 22 27.75 37.19 21.93
C THR A 22 28.01 36.58 23.30
N LEU A 23 27.69 35.28 23.44
CA LEU A 23 28.43 34.33 24.28
C LEU A 23 28.69 33.06 23.47
N SER A 24 29.95 32.81 23.22
CA SER A 24 30.45 31.63 22.48
C SER A 24 30.51 30.40 23.34
N VAL A 25 29.91 29.29 22.86
CA VAL A 25 30.16 27.93 23.32
C VAL A 25 30.66 27.14 22.11
N PRO A 26 31.72 26.33 22.22
CA PRO A 26 32.27 25.62 21.06
C PRO A 26 31.34 24.51 20.58
N ALA A 27 31.00 24.55 19.31
CA ALA A 27 30.23 23.55 18.61
C ALA A 27 31.09 22.30 18.37
N LEU A 28 30.56 21.11 18.72
CA LEU A 28 31.04 19.85 18.17
C LEU A 28 30.72 19.84 16.67
N ALA A 29 31.70 19.44 15.89
CA ALA A 29 31.60 19.32 14.43
C ALA A 29 30.59 18.22 14.07
N THR A 30 29.51 18.62 13.40
CA THR A 30 28.68 17.73 12.61
C THR A 30 29.38 17.42 11.30
N PRO A 31 29.35 16.18 10.78
CA PRO A 31 29.86 15.90 9.45
C PRO A 31 28.94 16.58 8.42
N THR A 32 29.49 17.55 7.70
CA THR A 32 28.83 18.17 6.55
C THR A 32 28.71 17.12 5.45
N SER A 33 27.47 16.80 5.05
CA SER A 33 27.21 16.17 3.76
C SER A 33 27.66 17.14 2.66
N ASP A 34 28.78 16.84 2.05
CA ASP A 34 29.33 17.60 0.95
C ASP A 34 28.53 17.31 -0.33
N THR A 35 27.43 18.02 -0.52
CA THR A 35 26.82 18.18 -1.83
C THR A 35 27.56 19.34 -2.50
N GLY A 36 28.79 19.09 -2.94
CA GLY A 36 29.61 20.05 -3.66
C GLY A 36 28.99 20.34 -5.03
N ALA A 37 28.14 21.35 -5.10
CA ALA A 37 27.90 22.03 -6.35
C ALA A 37 29.21 22.74 -6.71
N LEU A 38 29.91 22.22 -7.72
CA LEU A 38 31.14 22.86 -8.25
C LEU A 38 30.81 24.30 -8.62
N ALA A 39 31.65 25.24 -8.17
CA ALA A 39 31.50 26.65 -8.49
C ALA A 39 31.63 26.85 -10.02
N PRO A 40 30.78 27.67 -10.65
CA PRO A 40 30.84 27.89 -12.09
C PRO A 40 32.19 28.57 -12.45
N VAL A 41 32.91 27.95 -13.40
CA VAL A 41 34.11 28.56 -13.97
C VAL A 41 33.69 29.60 -15.01
N THR A 42 34.07 30.83 -14.79
CA THR A 42 33.83 31.94 -15.71
C THR A 42 35.03 32.06 -16.64
N ALA A 43 34.88 31.70 -17.93
CA ALA A 43 35.86 32.08 -18.92
C ALA A 43 35.66 33.58 -19.26
N SER A 44 36.47 34.44 -18.70
CA SER A 44 36.54 35.84 -19.12
C SER A 44 37.63 35.99 -20.17
N VAL A 45 37.28 36.50 -21.34
CA VAL A 45 38.28 37.04 -22.27
C VAL A 45 38.82 38.33 -21.66
N THR A 46 40.07 38.30 -21.19
CA THR A 46 40.77 39.49 -20.69
C THR A 46 41.23 40.34 -21.86
N ASP A 47 40.41 41.34 -22.23
CA ASP A 47 40.85 42.56 -22.85
C ASP A 47 40.14 43.74 -22.14
N GLU A 48 40.84 44.87 -21.91
CA GLU A 48 40.37 45.99 -21.10
C GLU A 48 39.20 46.77 -21.73
N GLY A 49 38.08 46.08 -21.95
CA GLY A 49 36.77 46.58 -22.34
C GLY A 49 35.77 45.47 -22.10
N SER A 50 34.70 45.69 -21.35
CA SER A 50 33.71 44.69 -21.03
C SER A 50 33.23 43.92 -22.29
N ALA A 51 33.50 42.63 -22.36
CA ALA A 51 33.04 41.78 -23.47
C ALA A 51 31.53 41.97 -23.70
N PRO A 52 31.06 42.12 -24.95
CA PRO A 52 29.64 42.39 -25.25
C PRO A 52 28.71 41.29 -24.78
N ILE A 53 29.20 40.06 -24.66
CA ILE A 53 28.49 38.94 -23.99
C ILE A 53 29.44 38.21 -23.06
N THR A 54 28.90 37.68 -21.96
CA THR A 54 29.59 36.74 -21.08
C THR A 54 28.91 35.38 -21.24
N VAL A 55 29.69 34.32 -21.43
CA VAL A 55 29.23 32.95 -21.48
C VAL A 55 29.88 32.15 -20.36
N THR A 56 29.07 31.45 -19.58
CA THR A 56 29.57 30.53 -18.54
C THR A 56 29.01 29.12 -18.81
N VAL A 57 29.85 28.12 -18.57
CA VAL A 57 29.53 26.70 -18.73
C VAL A 57 29.69 26.05 -17.38
N ALA A 58 28.64 25.42 -16.89
CA ALA A 58 28.65 24.75 -15.60
C ALA A 58 28.07 23.35 -15.73
N ARG A 59 28.72 22.37 -15.14
CA ARG A 59 28.25 21.03 -15.04
C ARG A 59 27.17 20.94 -13.94
N THR A 60 26.06 20.19 -14.21
CA THR A 60 24.91 20.11 -13.30
C THR A 60 24.45 18.69 -13.02
N ASP A 61 25.15 17.67 -13.55
CA ASP A 61 24.88 16.28 -13.19
C ASP A 61 25.43 15.93 -11.80
N SER A 62 25.10 14.73 -11.33
CA SER A 62 25.44 14.23 -9.98
C SER A 62 26.60 13.22 -9.96
N HIS A 63 27.36 13.09 -11.05
CA HIS A 63 28.36 12.01 -11.18
C HIS A 63 29.68 12.26 -10.42
N GLY A 64 29.88 13.38 -9.73
CA GLY A 64 31.18 13.74 -9.12
C GLY A 64 32.26 14.04 -10.17
N ASP A 65 33.53 14.11 -9.77
CA ASP A 65 34.64 14.56 -10.64
C ASP A 65 35.08 13.48 -11.63
N THR A 66 34.70 12.23 -11.44
CA THR A 66 35.06 11.09 -12.29
C THR A 66 33.82 10.50 -12.94
N VAL A 67 33.85 10.35 -14.26
CA VAL A 67 32.79 9.74 -15.07
C VAL A 67 33.31 8.49 -15.80
N TYR A 68 32.40 7.66 -16.28
CA TYR A 68 32.67 6.39 -16.94
C TYR A 68 31.96 6.34 -18.29
N GLU A 69 32.38 5.43 -19.18
CA GLU A 69 31.73 5.24 -20.48
C GLU A 69 30.22 5.00 -20.31
N GLY A 70 29.42 5.71 -21.13
CA GLY A 70 27.96 5.67 -21.07
C GLY A 70 27.31 6.68 -20.10
N ASP A 71 28.07 7.32 -19.21
CA ASP A 71 27.54 8.38 -18.34
C ASP A 71 27.02 9.58 -19.16
N LEU A 72 25.90 10.12 -18.74
CA LEU A 72 25.33 11.32 -19.35
C LEU A 72 25.72 12.55 -18.54
N ILE A 73 26.64 13.36 -19.06
CA ILE A 73 27.02 14.66 -18.49
C ILE A 73 25.98 15.70 -18.90
N THR A 74 25.41 16.39 -17.92
CA THR A 74 24.46 17.49 -18.14
C THR A 74 25.12 18.82 -17.86
N ILE A 75 24.99 19.74 -18.80
CA ILE A 75 25.68 21.05 -18.79
C ILE A 75 24.64 22.17 -18.86
N THR A 76 24.79 23.15 -18.04
CA THR A 76 24.07 24.41 -18.13
C THR A 76 24.98 25.50 -18.73
N VAL A 77 24.53 26.09 -19.83
CA VAL A 77 25.24 27.22 -20.47
C VAL A 77 24.44 28.50 -20.19
N THR A 78 25.07 29.44 -19.50
CA THR A 78 24.47 30.75 -19.21
C THR A 78 25.15 31.82 -20.04
N TYR A 79 24.38 32.69 -20.67
CA TYR A 79 24.91 33.83 -21.43
C TYR A 79 24.21 35.12 -21.06
N THR A 80 25.02 36.19 -20.96
CA THR A 80 24.59 37.52 -20.50
C THR A 80 24.92 38.53 -21.58
N ASN A 81 23.93 39.33 -21.98
CA ASN A 81 24.14 40.50 -22.80
C ASN A 81 24.63 41.67 -21.92
N ASN A 82 25.87 42.11 -22.10
CA ASN A 82 26.49 43.18 -21.33
C ASN A 82 26.33 44.57 -21.98
N THR A 83 25.65 44.65 -23.14
CA THR A 83 25.48 45.92 -23.89
C THR A 83 24.17 46.62 -23.53
N ASP A 84 24.08 47.90 -23.91
CA ASP A 84 22.89 48.76 -23.74
C ASP A 84 21.81 48.53 -24.83
N SER A 85 22.02 47.57 -25.71
CA SER A 85 21.07 47.24 -26.79
C SER A 85 20.75 45.76 -26.86
N ALA A 86 19.61 45.44 -27.46
CA ALA A 86 19.23 44.03 -27.65
C ALA A 86 20.13 43.34 -28.67
N LEU A 87 20.49 42.07 -28.40
CA LEU A 87 21.35 41.26 -29.24
C LEU A 87 20.68 39.95 -29.65
N THR A 88 21.08 39.40 -30.78
CA THR A 88 20.88 38.00 -31.13
C THR A 88 22.11 37.20 -30.70
N VAL A 89 21.96 36.22 -29.80
CA VAL A 89 23.04 35.37 -29.28
C VAL A 89 22.80 33.93 -29.74
N PHE A 90 23.84 33.31 -30.26
CA PHE A 90 23.72 31.94 -30.78
C PHE A 90 25.03 31.17 -30.69
N PRO A 91 24.96 29.82 -30.56
CA PRO A 91 26.13 28.96 -30.57
C PRO A 91 26.65 28.80 -32.00
N VAL A 92 27.99 28.79 -32.14
CA VAL A 92 28.73 28.61 -33.39
C VAL A 92 29.34 27.21 -33.47
N ALA A 93 29.91 26.77 -32.36
CA ALA A 93 30.49 25.43 -32.23
C ALA A 93 30.26 24.89 -30.82
N SER A 94 30.17 23.56 -30.69
CA SER A 94 30.07 22.87 -29.39
C SER A 94 30.43 21.40 -29.56
N ASN A 95 31.04 20.82 -28.55
CA ASN A 95 31.21 19.37 -28.41
C ASN A 95 30.08 18.73 -27.55
N LEU A 96 29.01 19.50 -27.29
CA LEU A 96 27.85 19.08 -26.52
C LEU A 96 26.64 18.87 -27.43
N SER A 97 25.87 17.81 -27.21
CA SER A 97 24.57 17.60 -27.84
C SER A 97 23.57 18.64 -27.34
N GLY A 98 22.54 18.95 -28.14
CA GLY A 98 21.45 19.85 -27.75
C GLY A 98 21.78 21.33 -27.84
N VAL A 99 23.06 21.76 -28.12
CA VAL A 99 23.47 23.15 -28.22
C VAL A 99 23.28 23.71 -29.64
N LEU A 100 23.68 22.97 -30.66
CA LEU A 100 23.66 23.42 -32.09
C LEU A 100 22.37 23.05 -32.82
N THR A 101 21.33 22.65 -32.11
CA THR A 101 20.03 22.21 -32.74
C THR A 101 19.33 23.37 -33.45
N THR A 102 18.76 23.14 -34.62
CA THR A 102 18.01 24.12 -35.42
C THR A 102 16.50 24.17 -35.07
N GLY A 103 16.00 23.20 -34.30
CA GLY A 103 14.62 23.12 -33.82
C GLY A 103 14.47 23.62 -32.37
N ALA A 104 13.26 23.67 -31.85
CA ALA A 104 13.03 23.95 -30.43
C ALA A 104 13.04 22.63 -29.64
N PRO A 105 13.64 22.59 -28.42
CA PRO A 105 14.37 23.68 -27.76
C PRO A 105 15.78 23.83 -28.34
N ASN A 106 16.22 25.08 -28.50
CA ASN A 106 17.57 25.39 -28.94
C ASN A 106 18.19 26.48 -28.06
N CYS A 107 19.51 26.61 -28.13
CA CYS A 107 20.25 27.59 -27.37
C CYS A 107 20.43 28.95 -28.06
N ARG A 108 19.69 29.21 -29.16
CA ARG A 108 19.69 30.46 -29.86
C ARG A 108 18.65 31.42 -29.26
N TRP A 109 19.06 32.69 -29.03
CA TRP A 109 18.18 33.71 -28.49
C TRP A 109 18.15 34.96 -29.39
N HIS A 110 16.99 35.27 -29.95
CA HIS A 110 16.80 36.50 -30.71
C HIS A 110 16.28 37.59 -29.79
N ASN A 111 16.85 38.82 -29.98
CA ASN A 111 16.40 39.99 -29.24
C ASN A 111 16.55 39.84 -27.72
N LEU A 112 17.71 39.32 -27.27
CA LEU A 112 18.09 39.31 -25.87
C LEU A 112 18.28 40.75 -25.38
N ALA A 113 17.41 41.20 -24.48
CA ALA A 113 17.42 42.57 -24.01
C ALA A 113 18.75 42.96 -23.35
N ALA A 114 19.04 44.26 -23.34
CA ALA A 114 20.20 44.81 -22.66
C ALA A 114 20.29 44.30 -21.20
N HIS A 115 21.52 44.01 -20.75
CA HIS A 115 21.82 43.57 -19.40
C HIS A 115 20.99 42.37 -18.87
N THR A 116 20.54 41.48 -19.77
CA THR A 116 19.78 40.30 -19.39
C THR A 116 20.59 39.01 -19.57
N THR A 117 20.29 38.03 -18.71
CA THR A 117 20.88 36.70 -18.73
C THR A 117 19.84 35.66 -19.17
N LYS A 118 20.30 34.72 -19.95
CA LYS A 118 19.52 33.52 -20.34
C LYS A 118 20.32 32.24 -20.14
N GLN A 119 19.62 31.14 -20.03
CA GLN A 119 20.20 29.84 -19.74
C GLN A 119 19.74 28.80 -20.77
N CYS A 120 20.70 28.05 -21.28
CA CYS A 120 20.47 26.85 -22.07
C CYS A 120 20.72 25.62 -21.17
N THR A 121 19.68 24.84 -20.91
CA THR A 121 19.70 23.68 -20.01
C THR A 121 19.63 22.34 -20.74
N THR A 122 19.70 22.34 -22.09
CA THR A 122 19.56 21.14 -22.92
C THR A 122 20.90 20.56 -23.39
N ALA A 123 22.02 21.16 -22.97
CA ALA A 123 23.34 20.69 -23.34
C ALA A 123 23.73 19.42 -22.60
N THR A 124 24.06 18.37 -23.33
CA THR A 124 24.46 17.08 -22.76
C THR A 124 25.63 16.47 -23.51
N HIS A 125 26.36 15.56 -22.88
CA HIS A 125 27.34 14.70 -23.51
C HIS A 125 27.25 13.29 -22.94
N THR A 126 27.16 12.29 -23.78
CA THR A 126 27.32 10.89 -23.34
C THR A 126 28.78 10.52 -23.47
N VAL A 127 29.41 10.12 -22.38
CA VAL A 127 30.82 9.71 -22.34
C VAL A 127 31.04 8.52 -23.28
N THR A 128 31.98 8.69 -24.20
CA THR A 128 32.28 7.71 -25.26
C THR A 128 33.58 6.95 -24.98
N ALA A 129 33.83 5.87 -25.73
CA ALA A 129 35.10 5.15 -25.69
C ALA A 129 36.30 6.05 -26.07
N ASP A 130 36.10 7.08 -26.91
CA ASP A 130 37.16 8.06 -27.24
C ASP A 130 37.49 8.95 -26.04
N ASP A 131 36.48 9.34 -25.24
CA ASP A 131 36.73 10.09 -23.99
C ASP A 131 37.45 9.22 -22.96
N VAL A 132 37.13 7.92 -22.88
CA VAL A 132 37.86 6.95 -22.05
C VAL A 132 39.31 6.84 -22.49
N ALA A 133 39.58 6.79 -23.79
CA ALA A 133 40.95 6.72 -24.33
C ALA A 133 41.73 8.06 -24.06
N ALA A 134 41.03 9.18 -24.07
CA ALA A 134 41.61 10.49 -23.75
C ALA A 134 41.85 10.67 -22.24
N GLY A 135 41.11 9.97 -21.37
CA GLY A 135 41.18 10.08 -19.91
C GLY A 135 40.54 11.32 -19.33
N THR A 136 40.08 12.28 -20.17
CA THR A 136 39.42 13.51 -19.77
C THR A 136 38.45 13.97 -20.85
N PHE A 137 37.37 14.65 -20.43
CA PHE A 137 36.45 15.37 -21.31
C PHE A 137 36.29 16.81 -20.83
N THR A 138 36.41 17.77 -21.73
CA THR A 138 36.20 19.19 -21.41
C THR A 138 34.97 19.69 -22.15
N PRO A 139 33.87 19.99 -21.47
CA PRO A 139 32.69 20.58 -22.09
C PRO A 139 33.03 21.97 -22.67
N MET A 140 32.73 22.18 -23.95
CA MET A 140 33.11 23.41 -24.66
C MET A 140 31.96 23.91 -25.54
N THR A 141 31.78 25.22 -25.55
CA THR A 141 30.86 25.91 -26.47
C THR A 141 31.46 27.21 -26.98
N THR A 142 31.25 27.51 -28.27
CA THR A 142 31.65 28.76 -28.90
C THR A 142 30.42 29.55 -29.32
N TRP A 143 30.39 30.86 -29.08
CA TRP A 143 29.22 31.70 -29.24
C TRP A 143 29.54 32.95 -30.04
N ALA A 144 28.50 33.48 -30.73
CA ALA A 144 28.55 34.77 -31.40
C ALA A 144 27.33 35.60 -31.01
N ALA A 145 27.50 36.95 -31.13
CA ALA A 145 26.42 37.88 -30.92
C ALA A 145 26.36 38.89 -32.08
N THR A 146 25.14 39.17 -32.54
CA THR A 146 24.85 40.12 -33.64
C THR A 146 23.74 41.08 -33.23
N ARG A 147 23.69 42.29 -33.83
CA ARG A 147 22.56 43.20 -33.64
C ARG A 147 21.38 42.80 -34.49
N ASP A 148 21.60 42.16 -35.61
CA ASP A 148 20.56 41.72 -36.53
C ASP A 148 20.21 40.25 -36.37
N ARG A 149 19.02 39.86 -36.86
CA ARG A 149 18.55 38.46 -36.82
C ARG A 149 19.29 37.55 -37.81
N ASN A 150 19.89 38.11 -38.79
CA ASN A 150 20.48 37.38 -39.93
C ASN A 150 21.94 36.99 -39.66
N GLY A 151 22.55 37.51 -38.59
CA GLY A 151 23.93 37.17 -38.23
C GLY A 151 24.97 37.97 -39.02
N THR A 152 24.62 39.12 -39.63
CA THR A 152 25.50 39.91 -40.50
C THR A 152 26.14 41.09 -39.81
N ASP A 153 25.51 41.68 -38.81
CA ASP A 153 26.09 42.76 -37.98
C ASP A 153 26.71 42.13 -36.69
N VAL A 154 27.88 41.53 -36.84
CA VAL A 154 28.58 40.81 -35.76
C VAL A 154 29.22 41.83 -34.79
N ILE A 155 28.84 41.72 -33.50
CA ILE A 155 29.40 42.48 -32.40
C ILE A 155 30.48 41.69 -31.67
N ALA A 156 30.24 40.38 -31.53
CA ALA A 156 31.21 39.46 -30.94
C ALA A 156 31.08 38.11 -31.67
N GLY A 157 32.21 37.54 -32.05
CA GLY A 157 32.35 36.24 -32.65
C GLY A 157 33.33 35.37 -31.88
N ASP A 158 33.16 34.08 -31.97
CA ASP A 158 34.10 33.06 -31.46
C ASP A 158 34.43 33.17 -29.96
N ILE A 159 33.46 33.57 -29.16
CA ILE A 159 33.60 33.55 -27.68
C ILE A 159 33.48 32.10 -27.23
N THR A 160 34.61 31.49 -26.90
CA THR A 160 34.69 30.12 -26.41
C THR A 160 34.64 30.09 -24.87
N ALA A 161 33.77 29.29 -24.32
CA ALA A 161 33.67 29.02 -22.89
C ALA A 161 33.74 27.50 -22.63
N ASN A 162 34.47 27.10 -21.62
CA ASN A 162 34.68 25.75 -21.19
C ASN A 162 34.21 25.57 -19.74
N ALA A 163 33.73 24.38 -19.38
CA ALA A 163 33.66 23.96 -17.98
C ALA A 163 35.03 23.35 -17.58
N ASP A 164 35.17 23.03 -16.30
CA ASP A 164 36.32 22.27 -15.82
C ASP A 164 36.37 20.90 -16.51
N PRO A 165 37.59 20.39 -16.83
CA PRO A 165 37.76 19.06 -17.36
C PRO A 165 37.21 18.00 -16.39
N VAL A 166 36.48 17.04 -16.92
CA VAL A 166 35.98 15.89 -16.20
C VAL A 166 36.92 14.73 -16.39
N THR A 167 37.34 14.08 -15.31
CA THR A 167 38.17 12.86 -15.41
C THR A 167 37.33 11.71 -15.94
N VAL A 168 37.76 11.03 -16.98
CA VAL A 168 37.10 9.84 -17.53
C VAL A 168 37.92 8.61 -17.16
N ALA A 169 37.34 7.75 -16.33
CA ALA A 169 38.03 6.55 -15.89
C ALA A 169 37.83 5.37 -16.85
N GLN A 170 38.82 4.50 -16.90
CA GLN A 170 38.74 3.22 -17.62
C GLN A 170 38.03 2.17 -16.76
N GLY A 171 37.25 1.29 -17.41
CA GLY A 171 36.55 0.20 -16.77
C GLY A 171 35.15 0.58 -16.28
N GLU A 172 34.50 -0.35 -15.58
CA GLU A 172 33.21 -0.11 -15.00
C GLU A 172 33.33 0.77 -13.75
N ARG A 173 32.31 1.60 -13.51
CA ARG A 173 32.22 2.40 -12.29
C ARG A 173 32.23 1.48 -11.07
N PRO A 174 33.14 1.66 -10.09
CA PRO A 174 33.01 0.98 -8.82
C PRO A 174 31.63 1.28 -8.22
N PRO A 175 30.90 0.27 -7.77
CA PRO A 175 29.63 0.55 -7.08
C PRO A 175 29.92 1.47 -5.91
N ALA A 176 29.16 2.57 -5.81
CA ALA A 176 29.21 3.41 -4.64
C ALA A 176 28.84 2.52 -3.43
N PRO A 177 29.51 2.66 -2.27
CA PRO A 177 29.11 1.96 -1.07
C PRO A 177 27.61 2.25 -0.82
N ASP A 178 26.83 1.19 -0.67
CA ASP A 178 25.40 1.37 -0.40
C ASP A 178 25.25 1.92 1.02
N PRO A 179 24.69 3.12 1.23
CA PRO A 179 24.58 3.71 2.56
C PRO A 179 23.76 2.86 3.52
N LEU A 180 22.93 1.94 2.98
CA LEU A 180 22.10 1.04 3.78
C LEU A 180 22.87 -0.16 4.37
N GLU A 181 24.11 -0.40 3.95
CA GLU A 181 24.94 -1.48 4.54
C GLU A 181 25.44 -1.14 5.95
N THR A 182 25.45 0.15 6.31
CA THR A 182 25.84 0.59 7.65
C THR A 182 24.62 0.59 8.57
N PRO A 183 24.66 -0.13 9.71
CA PRO A 183 23.55 -0.12 10.65
C PRO A 183 23.20 1.27 11.17
N HIS A 184 21.92 1.60 11.16
CA HIS A 184 21.35 2.83 11.68
C HIS A 184 20.10 2.52 12.53
N ASP A 185 19.97 3.15 13.68
CA ASP A 185 18.79 3.00 14.54
C ASP A 185 17.67 3.93 14.04
N TYR A 186 16.92 3.48 13.04
CA TYR A 186 15.77 4.21 12.53
C TYR A 186 14.66 4.25 13.57
N ALA A 187 14.06 5.43 13.74
CA ALA A 187 12.92 5.60 14.63
C ALA A 187 11.66 4.88 14.09
N ILE A 188 10.73 4.57 14.98
CA ILE A 188 9.40 4.09 14.58
C ILE A 188 8.74 5.16 13.71
N GLY A 189 8.20 4.74 12.54
CA GLY A 189 7.62 5.65 11.54
C GLY A 189 8.64 6.35 10.63
N GLU A 190 9.95 6.15 10.82
CA GLU A 190 10.97 6.69 9.93
C GLU A 190 11.06 5.89 8.63
N LYS A 191 11.17 6.59 7.49
CA LYS A 191 11.22 6.02 6.15
C LYS A 191 12.64 5.67 5.76
N VAL A 192 12.85 4.43 5.35
CA VAL A 192 14.13 3.91 4.84
C VAL A 192 13.97 3.63 3.35
N ARG A 193 14.66 4.38 2.50
CA ARG A 193 14.56 4.22 1.05
C ARG A 193 15.41 3.05 0.56
N LEU A 194 14.78 1.93 0.23
CA LEU A 194 15.46 0.72 -0.25
C LEU A 194 15.81 0.80 -1.73
N ALA A 195 15.02 1.54 -2.54
CA ALA A 195 15.32 1.73 -3.95
C ALA A 195 14.76 3.04 -4.49
N SER A 196 15.46 3.59 -5.50
CA SER A 196 15.06 4.75 -6.31
C SER A 196 15.47 4.53 -7.77
N PRO A 197 14.89 5.26 -8.75
CA PRO A 197 15.24 5.11 -10.15
C PRO A 197 16.73 5.22 -10.42
N GLY A 198 17.25 4.31 -11.24
CA GLY A 198 18.67 4.22 -11.60
C GLY A 198 19.49 3.30 -10.68
N LEU A 199 19.01 2.96 -9.49
CA LEU A 199 19.72 2.08 -8.59
C LEU A 199 19.82 0.65 -9.18
N ALA A 200 21.02 0.05 -9.12
CA ALA A 200 21.35 -1.25 -9.68
C ALA A 200 21.04 -1.37 -11.20
N GLY A 201 21.02 -0.26 -11.94
CA GLY A 201 20.76 -0.24 -13.37
C GLY A 201 19.29 -0.32 -13.78
N PHE A 202 18.35 -0.26 -12.82
CA PHE A 202 16.91 -0.29 -13.10
C PHE A 202 16.31 1.12 -13.12
N GLY A 203 15.65 1.47 -14.22
CA GLY A 203 15.00 2.76 -14.38
C GLY A 203 13.74 2.96 -13.53
N CYS A 204 13.15 1.84 -13.04
CA CYS A 204 11.94 1.87 -12.23
C CYS A 204 11.92 0.68 -11.26
N HIS A 205 11.40 0.92 -10.06
CA HIS A 205 11.21 -0.06 -9.00
C HIS A 205 9.75 -0.11 -8.60
N ARG A 206 9.12 -1.30 -8.64
CA ARG A 206 7.69 -1.45 -8.37
C ARG A 206 7.38 -2.77 -7.66
N ILE A 207 6.15 -2.89 -7.16
CA ILE A 207 5.53 -4.13 -6.69
C ILE A 207 6.24 -4.69 -5.46
N PRO A 208 6.03 -4.10 -4.29
CA PRO A 208 6.68 -4.52 -3.05
C PRO A 208 6.15 -5.86 -2.53
N ALA A 209 7.06 -6.70 -2.07
CA ALA A 209 6.81 -7.93 -1.31
C ALA A 209 7.72 -7.96 -0.08
N LEU A 210 7.18 -8.33 1.06
CA LEU A 210 7.89 -8.33 2.34
C LEU A 210 7.58 -9.60 3.11
N THR A 211 8.60 -10.20 3.73
CA THR A 211 8.42 -11.32 4.66
C THR A 211 9.57 -11.40 5.65
N THR A 212 9.46 -12.29 6.64
CA THR A 212 10.57 -12.69 7.50
C THR A 212 10.90 -14.16 7.32
N ALA A 213 12.17 -14.50 7.31
CA ALA A 213 12.63 -15.88 7.43
C ALA A 213 12.44 -16.41 8.87
N ASN A 214 12.53 -17.73 9.06
CA ASN A 214 12.38 -18.34 10.40
C ASN A 214 13.45 -17.90 11.41
N ASN A 215 14.59 -17.39 10.93
CA ASN A 215 15.63 -16.81 11.80
C ASN A 215 15.43 -15.33 12.13
N GLY A 216 14.30 -14.73 11.73
CA GLY A 216 13.96 -13.34 11.97
C GLY A 216 14.54 -12.33 10.96
N TRP A 217 15.26 -12.78 9.92
CA TRP A 217 15.74 -11.87 8.88
C TRP A 217 14.59 -11.34 8.04
N ILE A 218 14.62 -10.05 7.75
CA ILE A 218 13.60 -9.39 6.93
C ILE A 218 14.04 -9.46 5.46
N ILE A 219 13.16 -9.90 4.58
CA ILE A 219 13.41 -9.99 3.13
C ILE A 219 12.43 -9.07 2.43
N ALA A 220 12.93 -8.05 1.74
CA ALA A 220 12.17 -7.12 0.93
C ALA A 220 12.50 -7.36 -0.54
N ALA A 221 11.50 -7.68 -1.37
CA ALA A 221 11.64 -7.89 -2.80
C ALA A 221 10.71 -6.99 -3.60
N TRP A 222 11.08 -6.73 -4.85
CA TRP A 222 10.28 -5.93 -5.78
C TRP A 222 10.72 -6.14 -7.23
N ASP A 223 9.94 -5.60 -8.18
CA ASP A 223 10.34 -5.56 -9.59
C ASP A 223 11.44 -4.54 -9.82
N GLY A 224 12.57 -4.97 -10.36
CA GLY A 224 13.56 -4.14 -11.03
C GLY A 224 13.21 -4.05 -12.52
N ARG A 225 12.76 -2.88 -12.98
CA ARG A 225 12.31 -2.64 -14.35
C ARG A 225 13.36 -1.84 -15.12
N PRO A 226 13.93 -2.36 -16.21
CA PRO A 226 15.16 -1.80 -16.76
C PRO A 226 14.98 -0.40 -17.38
N ASN A 227 13.87 -0.10 -18.05
CA ASN A 227 13.74 1.14 -18.82
C ASN A 227 12.54 2.01 -18.44
N THR A 228 11.42 1.39 -18.14
CA THR A 228 10.15 2.07 -17.86
C THR A 228 9.41 1.37 -16.73
N CYS A 229 8.40 2.04 -16.17
CA CYS A 229 7.53 1.43 -15.17
C CYS A 229 6.43 0.51 -15.74
N GLN A 230 6.51 0.12 -17.01
CA GLN A 230 5.52 -0.73 -17.66
C GLN A 230 5.54 -2.16 -17.10
N ASP A 231 4.35 -2.76 -17.02
CA ASP A 231 4.14 -4.14 -16.64
C ASP A 231 4.62 -5.12 -17.73
N ALA A 232 4.49 -6.44 -17.47
CA ALA A 232 4.78 -7.48 -18.46
C ALA A 232 4.06 -7.18 -19.81
N PRO A 233 4.71 -7.47 -20.94
CA PRO A 233 5.91 -8.28 -21.15
C PRO A 233 7.21 -7.45 -21.31
N GLN A 234 7.84 -7.11 -20.23
CA GLN A 234 9.16 -6.45 -20.20
C GLN A 234 10.22 -7.40 -19.63
N ALA A 235 11.51 -7.06 -19.82
CA ALA A 235 12.62 -7.82 -19.22
C ALA A 235 12.82 -7.45 -17.74
N ASN A 236 11.73 -7.44 -16.96
CA ASN A 236 11.78 -7.14 -15.55
C ASN A 236 12.49 -8.25 -14.78
N SER A 237 13.14 -7.90 -13.69
CA SER A 237 13.81 -8.82 -12.76
C SER A 237 13.13 -8.77 -11.40
N ILE A 238 13.15 -9.87 -10.65
CA ILE A 238 12.83 -9.81 -9.22
C ILE A 238 14.15 -9.58 -8.48
N ILE A 239 14.23 -8.46 -7.80
CA ILE A 239 15.37 -8.03 -7.00
C ILE A 239 14.98 -7.88 -5.54
N TYR A 240 15.96 -7.99 -4.63
CA TYR A 240 15.67 -7.99 -3.21
C TYR A 240 16.85 -7.49 -2.37
N ARG A 241 16.56 -7.18 -1.11
CA ARG A 241 17.52 -6.93 -0.04
C ARG A 241 17.14 -7.74 1.19
N ILE A 242 18.12 -8.06 2.02
CA ILE A 242 17.93 -8.70 3.32
C ILE A 242 18.42 -7.78 4.42
N SER A 243 17.63 -7.64 5.47
CA SER A 243 18.10 -7.09 6.74
C SER A 243 18.23 -8.21 7.75
N LYS A 244 19.42 -8.32 8.36
CA LYS A 244 19.76 -9.35 9.35
C LYS A 244 19.67 -8.82 10.77
N ASP A 245 19.34 -7.55 10.95
CA ASP A 245 19.40 -6.79 12.20
C ASP A 245 18.11 -5.99 12.49
N GLY A 246 16.97 -6.47 11.95
CA GLY A 246 15.66 -5.89 12.21
C GLY A 246 15.41 -4.57 11.46
N GLY A 247 16.00 -4.36 10.30
CA GLY A 247 15.79 -3.18 9.45
C GLY A 247 16.81 -2.06 9.66
N LYS A 248 17.84 -2.27 10.50
CA LYS A 248 18.88 -1.26 10.76
C LYS A 248 19.89 -1.14 9.64
N SER A 249 20.19 -2.26 8.97
CA SER A 249 20.99 -2.29 7.76
C SER A 249 20.40 -3.26 6.74
N TRP A 250 20.80 -3.10 5.48
CA TRP A 250 20.30 -3.89 4.37
C TRP A 250 21.46 -4.30 3.45
N THR A 251 21.43 -5.54 2.96
CA THR A 251 22.40 -5.98 1.96
C THR A 251 22.34 -5.11 0.70
N PRO A 252 23.38 -5.08 -0.13
CA PRO A 252 23.27 -4.60 -1.50
C PRO A 252 22.08 -5.25 -2.21
N ILE A 253 21.55 -4.58 -3.26
CA ILE A 253 20.54 -5.20 -4.11
C ILE A 253 21.06 -6.48 -4.71
N GLN A 254 20.30 -7.55 -4.55
CA GLN A 254 20.54 -8.86 -5.13
C GLN A 254 19.44 -9.21 -6.12
N THR A 255 19.70 -10.15 -7.01
CA THR A 255 18.72 -10.60 -8.02
C THR A 255 18.31 -12.04 -7.73
N ALA A 256 17.01 -12.24 -7.45
CA ALA A 256 16.45 -13.59 -7.32
C ALA A 256 16.13 -14.21 -8.68
N LEU A 257 15.56 -13.42 -9.59
CA LEU A 257 15.20 -13.84 -10.94
C LEU A 257 15.60 -12.76 -11.95
N ALA A 258 16.55 -13.05 -12.81
CA ALA A 258 17.08 -12.10 -13.80
C ALA A 258 16.23 -12.07 -15.07
N GLY A 259 15.71 -10.92 -15.45
CA GLY A 259 15.12 -10.68 -16.76
C GLY A 259 16.20 -10.59 -17.84
N THR A 260 15.86 -11.01 -19.04
CA THR A 260 16.75 -10.97 -20.21
C THR A 260 16.09 -10.14 -21.32
N PRO A 261 16.73 -9.08 -21.83
CA PRO A 261 16.23 -8.31 -22.96
C PRO A 261 16.55 -8.97 -24.31
N GLY A 262 15.99 -8.40 -25.40
CA GLY A 262 16.32 -8.80 -26.78
C GLY A 262 15.40 -9.87 -27.36
N ALA A 263 15.91 -10.64 -28.33
CA ALA A 263 15.13 -11.65 -29.05
C ALA A 263 14.69 -12.81 -28.16
N GLU A 264 15.52 -13.16 -27.18
CA GLU A 264 15.24 -14.19 -26.18
C GLU A 264 14.66 -13.60 -24.90
N LYS A 265 13.89 -12.50 -25.05
CA LYS A 265 13.31 -11.80 -23.90
C LYS A 265 12.59 -12.75 -22.95
N VAL A 266 12.93 -12.64 -21.68
CA VAL A 266 12.19 -13.20 -20.55
C VAL A 266 12.11 -12.13 -19.47
N GLY A 267 10.97 -12.03 -18.78
CA GLY A 267 10.80 -11.14 -17.63
C GLY A 267 10.08 -11.82 -16.49
N TYR A 268 10.33 -11.33 -15.28
CA TYR A 268 9.71 -11.76 -14.05
C TYR A 268 9.13 -10.53 -13.34
N SER A 269 7.89 -10.63 -12.87
CA SER A 269 7.17 -9.54 -12.19
C SER A 269 6.29 -10.08 -11.07
N ASP A 270 5.79 -9.16 -10.25
CA ASP A 270 4.80 -9.41 -9.20
C ASP A 270 5.28 -10.42 -8.15
N PRO A 271 6.39 -10.13 -7.42
CA PRO A 271 6.90 -11.01 -6.39
C PRO A 271 5.88 -11.21 -5.26
N SER A 272 5.76 -12.44 -4.77
CA SER A 272 4.95 -12.78 -3.60
C SER A 272 5.61 -13.89 -2.80
N PHE A 273 5.74 -13.70 -1.49
CA PHE A 273 6.34 -14.70 -0.62
C PHE A 273 5.30 -15.61 0.02
N VAL A 274 5.65 -16.88 0.17
CA VAL A 274 5.00 -17.79 1.12
C VAL A 274 6.10 -18.49 1.91
N VAL A 275 6.02 -18.44 3.22
CA VAL A 275 7.00 -19.08 4.10
C VAL A 275 6.37 -20.29 4.76
N ASP A 276 6.94 -21.45 4.53
CA ASP A 276 6.64 -22.64 5.30
C ASP A 276 7.40 -22.58 6.63
N ARG A 277 6.71 -22.18 7.68
CA ARG A 277 7.27 -22.04 9.03
C ARG A 277 7.71 -23.38 9.63
N THR A 278 7.20 -24.51 9.09
CA THR A 278 7.55 -25.85 9.55
C THR A 278 8.93 -26.27 9.04
N THR A 279 9.20 -26.04 7.76
CA THR A 279 10.46 -26.44 7.11
C THR A 279 11.51 -25.31 7.05
N GLY A 280 11.07 -24.05 7.16
CA GLY A 280 11.87 -22.85 6.94
C GLY A 280 12.04 -22.51 5.45
N THR A 281 11.40 -23.23 4.54
CA THR A 281 11.45 -22.95 3.10
C THR A 281 10.69 -21.67 2.77
N ILE A 282 11.32 -20.79 2.00
CA ILE A 282 10.70 -19.58 1.49
C ILE A 282 10.41 -19.76 0.01
N PHE A 283 9.15 -19.66 -0.38
CA PHE A 283 8.73 -19.68 -1.77
C PHE A 283 8.57 -18.23 -2.25
N LEU A 284 9.17 -17.93 -3.41
CA LEU A 284 9.00 -16.65 -4.10
C LEU A 284 8.26 -16.92 -5.42
N PHE A 285 6.99 -16.58 -5.43
CA PHE A 285 6.14 -16.63 -6.61
C PHE A 285 6.36 -15.40 -7.47
N SER A 286 6.17 -15.56 -8.77
CA SER A 286 6.25 -14.48 -9.74
C SER A 286 5.46 -14.81 -11.02
N VAL A 287 5.18 -13.79 -11.79
CA VAL A 287 4.79 -13.92 -13.18
C VAL A 287 6.06 -14.10 -14.02
N LYS A 288 6.10 -15.11 -14.89
CA LYS A 288 7.11 -15.23 -15.93
C LYS A 288 6.49 -14.93 -17.28
N SER A 289 7.03 -13.97 -18.00
CA SER A 289 6.52 -13.53 -19.32
C SER A 289 7.63 -13.57 -20.37
N TYR A 290 7.22 -13.82 -21.60
CA TYR A 290 8.07 -13.68 -22.79
C TYR A 290 7.52 -12.52 -23.65
N ASP A 291 6.55 -12.79 -24.52
CA ASP A 291 6.01 -11.82 -25.48
C ASP A 291 4.58 -11.39 -25.16
N ALA A 292 3.89 -12.08 -24.25
CA ALA A 292 2.52 -11.79 -23.86
C ALA A 292 2.45 -11.13 -22.47
N GLY A 293 1.64 -10.09 -22.37
CA GLY A 293 1.18 -9.51 -21.11
C GLY A 293 -0.14 -10.12 -20.63
N LEU A 294 -0.75 -9.52 -19.60
CA LEU A 294 -1.91 -10.07 -18.88
C LEU A 294 -3.07 -10.48 -19.82
N PHE A 295 -3.55 -9.55 -20.65
CA PHE A 295 -4.70 -9.80 -21.54
C PHE A 295 -4.34 -10.24 -22.96
N GLN A 296 -3.03 -10.37 -23.25
CA GLN A 296 -2.52 -10.93 -24.51
C GLN A 296 -2.14 -12.41 -24.38
N SER A 297 -2.14 -12.94 -23.17
CA SER A 297 -1.87 -14.34 -22.89
C SER A 297 -2.88 -15.25 -23.57
N GLN A 298 -2.48 -16.48 -23.86
CA GLN A 298 -3.31 -17.51 -24.47
C GLN A 298 -3.48 -18.72 -23.56
N LEU A 299 -4.41 -19.59 -23.94
CA LEU A 299 -4.59 -20.88 -23.29
C LEU A 299 -3.33 -21.75 -23.47
N GLY A 300 -3.04 -22.55 -22.47
CA GLY A 300 -1.96 -23.53 -22.49
C GLY A 300 -1.11 -23.53 -21.24
N THR A 301 -0.26 -24.56 -21.13
CA THR A 301 0.62 -24.80 -19.98
C THR A 301 2.06 -25.13 -20.37
N ASP A 302 2.37 -25.18 -21.67
CA ASP A 302 3.74 -25.44 -22.14
C ASP A 302 4.69 -24.33 -21.65
N PRO A 303 5.69 -24.63 -20.81
CA PRO A 303 6.59 -23.63 -20.22
C PRO A 303 7.48 -22.91 -21.24
N ALA A 304 7.58 -23.44 -22.46
CA ALA A 304 8.32 -22.84 -23.57
C ALA A 304 7.46 -21.91 -24.44
N ALA A 305 6.14 -21.91 -24.25
CA ALA A 305 5.23 -21.09 -25.05
C ALA A 305 5.39 -19.60 -24.75
N ARG A 306 5.83 -18.82 -25.72
CA ARG A 306 6.14 -17.39 -25.54
C ARG A 306 4.91 -16.49 -25.48
N ASN A 307 3.75 -16.98 -25.92
CA ASN A 307 2.46 -16.29 -25.93
C ASN A 307 1.59 -16.58 -24.70
N ILE A 308 2.18 -17.21 -23.68
CA ILE A 308 1.52 -17.51 -22.40
C ILE A 308 2.18 -16.71 -21.28
N LEU A 309 1.35 -16.16 -20.40
CA LEU A 309 1.78 -15.60 -19.13
C LEU A 309 1.85 -16.74 -18.10
N HIS A 310 3.03 -17.05 -17.61
CA HIS A 310 3.27 -18.24 -16.79
C HIS A 310 3.27 -17.94 -15.29
N ALA A 311 2.72 -18.86 -14.51
CA ALA A 311 2.95 -18.94 -13.07
C ALA A 311 4.35 -19.55 -12.82
N HIS A 312 5.15 -18.90 -12.00
CA HIS A 312 6.52 -19.28 -11.72
C HIS A 312 6.81 -19.23 -10.22
N VAL A 313 7.69 -20.10 -9.74
CA VAL A 313 8.13 -20.12 -8.35
C VAL A 313 9.61 -20.52 -8.27
N VAL A 314 10.28 -19.96 -7.27
CA VAL A 314 11.65 -20.30 -6.87
C VAL A 314 11.70 -20.41 -5.34
N GLU A 315 12.65 -21.17 -4.81
CA GLU A 315 12.73 -21.50 -3.38
C GLU A 315 14.04 -21.03 -2.77
N SER A 316 14.00 -20.70 -1.48
CA SER A 316 15.17 -20.53 -0.64
C SER A 316 15.09 -21.43 0.58
N HIS A 317 16.21 -22.09 0.90
CA HIS A 317 16.37 -22.96 2.08
C HIS A 317 17.40 -22.41 3.08
N ASP A 318 17.90 -21.20 2.82
CA ASP A 318 18.97 -20.54 3.58
C ASP A 318 18.58 -19.12 4.02
N ASN A 319 17.27 -18.92 4.33
CA ASN A 319 16.70 -17.66 4.79
C ASN A 319 16.81 -16.51 3.76
N GLY A 320 16.73 -16.82 2.48
CA GLY A 320 16.73 -15.86 1.39
C GLY A 320 18.10 -15.49 0.84
N GLU A 321 19.20 -16.10 1.31
CA GLU A 321 20.54 -15.82 0.77
C GLU A 321 20.70 -16.31 -0.66
N THR A 322 20.16 -17.51 -0.97
CA THR A 322 20.16 -18.05 -2.34
C THR A 322 18.78 -18.55 -2.75
N TRP A 323 18.54 -18.52 -4.05
CA TRP A 323 17.28 -18.97 -4.67
C TRP A 323 17.57 -20.13 -5.64
N VAL A 324 16.85 -21.23 -5.43
CA VAL A 324 17.06 -22.51 -6.14
C VAL A 324 15.74 -23.04 -6.70
N ASN A 325 15.80 -24.11 -7.49
CA ASN A 325 14.65 -24.81 -8.05
C ASN A 325 13.65 -23.92 -8.82
N PRO A 326 14.11 -23.03 -9.73
CA PRO A 326 13.18 -22.20 -10.51
C PRO A 326 12.33 -23.10 -11.41
N ARG A 327 11.01 -23.02 -11.26
CA ARG A 327 10.07 -23.84 -12.02
C ARG A 327 8.82 -23.08 -12.43
N THR A 328 8.32 -23.39 -13.61
CA THR A 328 7.01 -22.97 -14.09
C THR A 328 5.99 -23.96 -13.57
N ILE A 329 4.96 -23.45 -12.88
CA ILE A 329 3.87 -24.22 -12.28
C ILE A 329 2.52 -23.89 -12.91
N THR A 330 2.50 -23.42 -14.15
CA THR A 330 1.29 -23.03 -14.87
C THR A 330 0.29 -24.17 -14.97
N ASP A 331 0.78 -25.39 -15.21
CA ASP A 331 -0.02 -26.63 -15.26
C ASP A 331 -0.71 -26.93 -13.93
N GLN A 332 -0.01 -26.72 -12.82
CA GLN A 332 -0.55 -26.91 -11.47
C GLN A 332 -1.59 -25.85 -11.13
N VAL A 333 -1.26 -24.56 -11.34
CA VAL A 333 -2.16 -23.44 -11.08
C VAL A 333 -3.45 -23.50 -11.90
N THR A 334 -3.40 -24.10 -13.10
CA THR A 334 -4.55 -24.21 -13.99
C THR A 334 -5.17 -25.62 -14.03
N ALA A 335 -4.79 -26.51 -13.13
CA ALA A 335 -5.33 -27.86 -13.08
C ALA A 335 -6.87 -27.86 -13.06
N GLY A 336 -7.51 -28.63 -13.96
CA GLY A 336 -8.95 -28.63 -14.14
C GLY A 336 -9.53 -27.47 -14.95
N HIS A 337 -8.72 -26.45 -15.32
CA HIS A 337 -9.15 -25.23 -16.03
C HIS A 337 -8.25 -24.86 -17.22
N THR A 338 -7.45 -25.79 -17.74
CA THR A 338 -6.46 -25.55 -18.80
C THR A 338 -7.06 -25.11 -20.12
N ASP A 339 -8.32 -25.41 -20.37
CA ASP A 339 -9.12 -25.00 -21.54
C ASP A 339 -9.96 -23.73 -21.30
N GLN A 340 -9.91 -23.17 -20.09
CA GLN A 340 -10.72 -22.02 -19.68
C GLN A 340 -9.87 -20.79 -19.36
N TRP A 341 -8.83 -20.94 -18.51
CA TRP A 341 -8.04 -19.82 -18.04
C TRP A 341 -6.91 -19.47 -19.01
N PHE A 342 -7.09 -18.39 -19.74
CA PHE A 342 -6.08 -17.92 -20.68
C PHE A 342 -4.99 -17.05 -20.03
N THR A 343 -5.26 -16.48 -18.85
CA THR A 343 -4.30 -15.67 -18.10
C THR A 343 -4.36 -15.97 -16.60
N ARG A 344 -3.25 -15.76 -15.93
CA ARG A 344 -3.06 -15.94 -14.48
C ARG A 344 -1.86 -15.15 -14.01
N PHE A 345 -1.93 -14.61 -12.80
CA PHE A 345 -0.78 -14.03 -12.13
C PHE A 345 -0.92 -14.16 -10.62
N ALA A 346 0.22 -14.35 -9.92
CA ALA A 346 0.28 -14.32 -8.48
C ALA A 346 -0.02 -12.90 -7.98
N SER A 347 -0.88 -12.77 -6.99
CA SER A 347 -1.12 -11.50 -6.31
C SER A 347 0.12 -11.16 -5.48
N SER A 348 0.80 -10.07 -5.83
CA SER A 348 2.08 -9.67 -5.25
C SER A 348 2.01 -9.35 -3.76
N GLY A 349 3.12 -9.48 -3.05
CA GLY A 349 3.24 -9.21 -1.62
C GLY A 349 3.52 -10.48 -0.83
N GLU A 350 2.51 -11.06 -0.17
CA GLU A 350 2.65 -12.34 0.51
C GLU A 350 1.37 -13.17 0.49
N GLY A 351 1.54 -14.50 0.54
CA GLY A 351 0.54 -15.47 0.93
C GLY A 351 0.75 -15.90 2.37
N ILE A 352 0.09 -16.97 2.80
CA ILE A 352 0.06 -17.39 4.21
C ILE A 352 0.30 -18.89 4.39
N GLN A 353 0.70 -19.27 5.60
CA GLN A 353 0.57 -20.63 6.12
C GLN A 353 -0.54 -20.66 7.16
N LEU A 354 -1.51 -21.57 7.02
CA LEU A 354 -2.60 -21.74 7.97
C LEU A 354 -2.10 -22.35 9.29
N ARG A 355 -2.66 -21.87 10.39
CA ARG A 355 -2.27 -22.29 11.74
C ARG A 355 -3.36 -23.03 12.49
N TYR A 356 -4.62 -22.82 12.10
CA TYR A 356 -5.78 -23.26 12.85
C TYR A 356 -6.55 -24.37 12.11
N GLY A 357 -7.33 -25.12 12.90
CA GLY A 357 -8.29 -26.07 12.40
C GLY A 357 -7.71 -27.23 11.56
N ALA A 358 -8.55 -27.81 10.72
CA ALA A 358 -8.24 -29.04 9.97
C ALA A 358 -7.18 -28.87 8.86
N HIS A 359 -6.90 -27.63 8.45
CA HIS A 359 -5.96 -27.31 7.39
C HIS A 359 -4.68 -26.65 7.92
N ALA A 360 -4.40 -26.76 9.22
CA ALA A 360 -3.17 -26.24 9.80
C ALA A 360 -1.93 -26.78 9.07
N GLY A 361 -1.00 -25.90 8.71
CA GLY A 361 0.18 -26.23 7.91
C GLY A 361 0.01 -25.99 6.41
N ARG A 362 -1.20 -25.86 5.88
CA ARG A 362 -1.45 -25.54 4.46
C ARG A 362 -0.82 -24.20 4.08
N LEU A 363 -0.10 -24.19 2.96
CA LEU A 363 0.42 -22.99 2.33
C LEU A 363 -0.59 -22.46 1.32
N ILE A 364 -0.80 -21.14 1.26
CA ILE A 364 -1.73 -20.52 0.31
C ILE A 364 -1.07 -19.32 -0.35
N GLN A 365 -1.08 -19.29 -1.70
CA GLN A 365 -0.78 -18.15 -2.53
C GLN A 365 -2.02 -17.75 -3.32
N GLN A 366 -2.34 -16.46 -3.30
CA GLN A 366 -3.48 -15.93 -4.07
C GLN A 366 -3.09 -15.63 -5.51
N TYR A 367 -4.01 -15.93 -6.42
CA TYR A 367 -3.89 -15.65 -7.85
C TYR A 367 -5.11 -14.89 -8.37
N ALA A 368 -4.93 -14.15 -9.45
CA ALA A 368 -6.01 -13.66 -10.29
C ALA A 368 -5.95 -14.40 -11.64
N VAL A 369 -7.10 -14.87 -12.12
CA VAL A 369 -7.26 -15.63 -13.35
C VAL A 369 -8.41 -15.08 -14.18
N ALA A 370 -8.44 -15.32 -15.50
CA ALA A 370 -9.58 -14.99 -16.33
C ALA A 370 -9.88 -16.10 -17.35
N ASN A 371 -11.17 -16.30 -17.62
CA ASN A 371 -11.66 -17.22 -18.64
C ASN A 371 -11.45 -16.65 -20.04
N SER A 372 -11.17 -17.51 -21.00
CA SER A 372 -11.10 -17.17 -22.42
C SER A 372 -12.41 -16.50 -22.87
N GLY A 373 -12.28 -15.42 -23.64
CA GLY A 373 -13.42 -14.63 -24.14
C GLY A 373 -13.93 -13.55 -23.18
N THR A 374 -13.31 -13.38 -22.02
CA THR A 374 -13.62 -12.29 -21.06
C THR A 374 -12.34 -11.66 -20.52
N THR A 375 -12.43 -10.42 -20.06
CA THR A 375 -11.36 -9.74 -19.31
C THR A 375 -11.70 -9.63 -17.82
N SER A 376 -12.83 -10.21 -17.38
CA SER A 376 -13.21 -10.21 -15.97
C SER A 376 -12.30 -11.18 -15.20
N LEU A 377 -11.54 -10.65 -14.25
CA LEU A 377 -10.66 -11.40 -13.38
C LEU A 377 -11.45 -12.01 -12.22
N MET A 378 -11.00 -13.17 -11.77
CA MET A 378 -11.52 -13.93 -10.63
C MET A 378 -10.35 -14.23 -9.69
N ALA A 379 -10.58 -14.17 -8.39
CA ALA A 379 -9.60 -14.60 -7.40
C ALA A 379 -9.61 -16.14 -7.25
N VAL A 380 -8.43 -16.71 -7.06
CA VAL A 380 -8.23 -18.14 -6.83
C VAL A 380 -7.15 -18.33 -5.78
N SER A 381 -7.43 -19.16 -4.76
CA SER A 381 -6.37 -19.66 -3.88
C SER A 381 -5.66 -20.83 -4.55
N VAL A 382 -4.34 -20.77 -4.58
CA VAL A 382 -3.48 -21.89 -4.98
C VAL A 382 -2.80 -22.38 -3.72
N TYR A 383 -3.05 -23.62 -3.32
CA TYR A 383 -2.63 -24.15 -2.03
C TYR A 383 -1.77 -25.40 -2.15
N SER A 384 -0.95 -25.63 -1.13
CA SER A 384 -0.12 -26.82 -0.96
C SER A 384 -0.33 -27.41 0.43
N ASP A 385 -0.55 -28.74 0.48
CA ASP A 385 -0.65 -29.55 1.70
C ASP A 385 0.61 -30.44 1.91
N ASP A 386 1.62 -30.28 1.05
CA ASP A 386 2.82 -31.11 1.01
C ASP A 386 4.13 -30.27 1.05
N HIS A 387 4.10 -29.16 1.78
CA HIS A 387 5.23 -28.24 1.97
C HIS A 387 5.74 -27.63 0.66
N GLY A 388 4.85 -27.32 -0.30
CA GLY A 388 5.17 -26.65 -1.57
C GLY A 388 5.70 -27.57 -2.67
N VAL A 389 5.67 -28.89 -2.50
CA VAL A 389 6.04 -29.86 -3.55
C VAL A 389 5.05 -29.79 -4.69
N THR A 390 3.73 -29.77 -4.37
CA THR A 390 2.67 -29.57 -5.35
C THR A 390 1.74 -28.43 -4.95
N TRP A 391 1.16 -27.77 -5.95
CA TRP A 391 0.25 -26.66 -5.81
C TRP A 391 -1.08 -26.95 -6.52
N ASN A 392 -2.18 -26.75 -5.86
CA ASN A 392 -3.51 -27.07 -6.36
C ASN A 392 -4.39 -25.81 -6.36
N PRO A 393 -5.13 -25.52 -7.44
CA PRO A 393 -6.08 -24.43 -7.43
C PRO A 393 -7.36 -24.82 -6.69
N GLY A 394 -7.90 -23.88 -5.93
CA GLY A 394 -9.29 -23.92 -5.46
C GLY A 394 -10.27 -23.50 -6.56
N ALA A 395 -11.55 -23.45 -6.23
CA ALA A 395 -12.56 -22.90 -7.10
C ALA A 395 -12.41 -21.38 -7.23
N PRO A 396 -12.59 -20.81 -8.44
CA PRO A 396 -12.53 -19.37 -8.62
C PRO A 396 -13.73 -18.68 -7.95
N THR A 397 -13.52 -17.44 -7.52
CA THR A 397 -14.60 -16.56 -7.09
C THR A 397 -15.46 -16.12 -8.26
N GLU A 398 -16.51 -15.35 -7.99
CA GLU A 398 -17.19 -14.57 -9.01
C GLU A 398 -16.20 -13.58 -9.68
N GLY A 399 -16.56 -13.06 -10.87
CA GLY A 399 -15.76 -12.05 -11.58
C GLY A 399 -15.69 -10.71 -10.82
N ASN A 400 -14.89 -9.78 -11.38
CA ASN A 400 -14.61 -8.46 -10.84
C ASN A 400 -13.58 -8.42 -9.69
N ALA A 401 -12.90 -9.52 -9.40
CA ALA A 401 -11.76 -9.57 -8.49
C ALA A 401 -10.44 -9.43 -9.27
N ASP A 402 -9.51 -8.69 -8.72
CA ASP A 402 -8.18 -8.46 -9.28
C ASP A 402 -7.12 -8.89 -8.23
N GLU A 403 -6.09 -8.09 -7.98
CA GLU A 403 -5.13 -8.38 -6.92
C GLU A 403 -5.83 -8.54 -5.56
N ASN A 404 -5.58 -9.68 -4.94
CA ASN A 404 -6.30 -10.10 -3.75
C ASN A 404 -5.35 -10.71 -2.72
N LYS A 405 -5.73 -10.63 -1.45
CA LYS A 405 -5.01 -11.16 -0.31
C LYS A 405 -5.90 -12.09 0.48
N VAL A 406 -5.28 -12.95 1.25
CA VAL A 406 -5.97 -13.83 2.18
C VAL A 406 -5.37 -13.67 3.57
N VAL A 407 -6.22 -13.73 4.59
CA VAL A 407 -5.81 -13.80 5.99
C VAL A 407 -6.66 -14.87 6.69
N GLU A 408 -6.03 -15.64 7.58
CA GLU A 408 -6.73 -16.59 8.44
C GLU A 408 -7.34 -15.86 9.62
N LEU A 409 -8.64 -16.02 9.82
CA LEU A 409 -9.40 -15.43 10.93
C LEU A 409 -9.18 -16.19 12.23
N SER A 410 -9.61 -15.60 13.34
CA SER A 410 -9.41 -16.16 14.68
C SER A 410 -10.03 -17.56 14.87
N ASP A 411 -11.03 -17.92 14.09
CA ASP A 411 -11.77 -19.19 14.13
C ASP A 411 -11.38 -20.18 13.02
N GLY A 412 -10.29 -19.93 12.32
CA GLY A 412 -9.79 -20.79 11.24
C GLY A 412 -10.46 -20.60 9.88
N ARG A 413 -11.51 -19.77 9.77
CA ARG A 413 -12.01 -19.31 8.47
C ARG A 413 -10.98 -18.43 7.77
N LEU A 414 -11.14 -18.26 6.46
CA LEU A 414 -10.29 -17.34 5.70
C LEU A 414 -11.10 -16.16 5.20
N LEU A 415 -10.51 -14.96 5.29
CA LEU A 415 -11.01 -13.75 4.68
C LEU A 415 -10.16 -13.44 3.44
N LEU A 416 -10.80 -13.42 2.27
CA LEU A 416 -10.23 -12.88 1.04
C LEU A 416 -10.59 -11.41 0.96
N ASN A 417 -9.60 -10.54 0.68
CA ASN A 417 -9.78 -9.12 0.45
C ASN A 417 -9.19 -8.77 -0.92
N SER A 418 -10.01 -8.25 -1.85
CA SER A 418 -9.64 -8.01 -3.24
C SER A 418 -9.89 -6.58 -3.66
N ARG A 419 -9.00 -6.03 -4.52
CA ARG A 419 -9.32 -4.82 -5.28
C ARG A 419 -10.38 -5.17 -6.34
N THR A 420 -11.24 -4.19 -6.68
CA THR A 420 -12.20 -4.31 -7.77
C THR A 420 -11.51 -4.11 -9.11
N GLN A 421 -11.88 -4.86 -10.13
CA GLN A 421 -11.43 -4.63 -11.49
C GLN A 421 -12.20 -3.47 -12.16
N GLY A 422 -13.48 -3.33 -11.86
CA GLY A 422 -14.40 -2.38 -12.50
C GLY A 422 -14.31 -0.96 -11.96
N THR A 423 -15.11 -0.65 -10.96
CA THR A 423 -15.22 0.69 -10.36
C THR A 423 -14.33 0.81 -9.13
N ALA A 424 -13.63 1.96 -8.99
CA ALA A 424 -12.97 2.31 -7.74
C ALA A 424 -13.99 2.64 -6.65
N GLY A 425 -13.57 2.57 -5.41
CA GLY A 425 -14.36 3.00 -4.26
C GLY A 425 -14.16 2.16 -3.02
N GLN A 426 -14.36 0.86 -3.08
CA GLN A 426 -14.27 -0.05 -1.93
C GLN A 426 -13.60 -1.37 -2.27
N ARG A 427 -13.14 -2.09 -1.23
CA ARG A 427 -12.63 -3.46 -1.36
C ARG A 427 -13.77 -4.46 -1.46
N LEU A 428 -13.49 -5.60 -2.13
CA LEU A 428 -14.34 -6.79 -2.14
C LEU A 428 -13.81 -7.80 -1.13
N GLU A 429 -14.73 -8.47 -0.43
CA GLU A 429 -14.39 -9.50 0.54
C GLU A 429 -15.25 -10.76 0.33
N ALA A 430 -14.64 -11.92 0.59
CA ALA A 430 -15.31 -13.21 0.62
C ALA A 430 -14.75 -14.09 1.73
N ILE A 431 -15.54 -15.04 2.23
CA ILE A 431 -15.11 -15.98 3.28
C ILE A 431 -14.99 -17.39 2.70
N SER A 432 -13.94 -18.08 3.11
CA SER A 432 -13.78 -19.52 2.92
C SER A 432 -13.90 -20.27 4.26
N TYR A 433 -14.57 -21.42 4.23
CA TYR A 433 -14.76 -22.32 5.37
C TYR A 433 -13.98 -23.63 5.23
N ASP A 434 -13.28 -23.81 4.13
CA ASP A 434 -12.61 -25.05 3.72
C ASP A 434 -11.12 -24.86 3.40
N GLY A 435 -10.50 -23.87 4.05
CA GLY A 435 -9.07 -23.57 3.88
C GLY A 435 -8.72 -23.06 2.50
N GLY A 436 -9.60 -22.26 1.88
CA GLY A 436 -9.35 -21.58 0.60
C GLY A 436 -9.72 -22.40 -0.64
N GLN A 437 -10.35 -23.57 -0.49
CA GLN A 437 -10.77 -24.38 -1.64
C GLN A 437 -11.98 -23.79 -2.36
N THR A 438 -12.92 -23.20 -1.60
CA THR A 438 -14.08 -22.48 -2.14
C THR A 438 -14.30 -21.17 -1.42
N TRP A 439 -14.96 -20.23 -2.09
CA TRP A 439 -15.25 -18.90 -1.57
C TRP A 439 -16.74 -18.60 -1.63
N GLY A 440 -17.27 -17.95 -0.60
CA GLY A 440 -18.61 -17.39 -0.59
C GLY A 440 -18.74 -16.21 -1.56
N PRO A 441 -19.95 -15.65 -1.71
CA PRO A 441 -20.19 -14.49 -2.56
C PRO A 441 -19.42 -13.25 -2.04
N PHE A 442 -19.07 -12.34 -2.97
CA PHE A 442 -18.45 -11.08 -2.60
C PHE A 442 -19.40 -10.16 -1.86
N ARG A 443 -18.85 -9.48 -0.87
CA ARG A 443 -19.43 -8.27 -0.26
C ARG A 443 -18.47 -7.08 -0.45
N HIS A 444 -19.02 -5.86 -0.49
CA HIS A 444 -18.22 -4.65 -0.39
C HIS A 444 -17.90 -4.36 1.07
N ASN A 445 -16.63 -4.07 1.36
CA ASN A 445 -16.24 -3.50 2.65
C ASN A 445 -16.24 -1.98 2.53
N TRP A 446 -17.20 -1.32 3.20
CA TRP A 446 -17.43 0.11 3.10
C TRP A 446 -16.45 0.95 3.93
N ASP A 447 -15.78 0.34 4.90
CA ASP A 447 -14.75 0.98 5.72
C ASP A 447 -13.41 1.09 4.95
N LEU A 448 -13.20 0.24 3.93
CA LEU A 448 -11.97 0.16 3.17
C LEU A 448 -12.10 0.83 1.81
N THR A 449 -11.79 2.12 1.77
CA THR A 449 -11.74 2.91 0.53
C THR A 449 -10.57 2.44 -0.36
N ASP A 450 -10.79 2.33 -1.68
CA ASP A 450 -9.77 1.80 -2.61
C ASP A 450 -9.84 2.44 -4.00
N PRO A 451 -8.72 2.96 -4.54
CA PRO A 451 -8.65 3.50 -5.89
C PRO A 451 -8.35 2.43 -6.97
N ARG A 452 -8.68 1.18 -6.76
CA ARG A 452 -8.23 0.00 -7.51
C ARG A 452 -6.72 -0.20 -7.35
N ASN A 453 -6.31 -0.49 -6.13
CA ASN A 453 -4.92 -0.63 -5.74
C ASN A 453 -4.67 -1.98 -5.07
N ASN A 454 -3.42 -2.50 -5.19
CA ASN A 454 -3.03 -3.62 -4.34
C ASN A 454 -2.95 -3.15 -2.88
N ALA A 455 -3.32 -4.03 -1.96
CA ALA A 455 -3.37 -3.77 -0.53
C ALA A 455 -2.68 -4.91 0.22
N SER A 456 -2.51 -4.77 1.51
CA SER A 456 -2.05 -5.84 2.40
C SER A 456 -3.03 -6.00 3.55
N ILE A 457 -3.28 -7.24 3.94
CA ILE A 457 -4.04 -7.60 5.13
C ILE A 457 -3.28 -8.69 5.87
N VAL A 458 -3.02 -8.49 7.15
CA VAL A 458 -2.26 -9.43 7.97
C VAL A 458 -2.86 -9.53 9.37
N ARG A 459 -2.66 -10.67 10.03
CA ARG A 459 -2.92 -10.79 11.46
C ARG A 459 -1.86 -10.01 12.24
N ALA A 460 -2.29 -9.15 13.18
CA ALA A 460 -1.37 -8.36 13.99
C ALA A 460 -0.49 -9.24 14.89
N TYR A 461 -1.08 -10.30 15.44
CA TYR A 461 -0.42 -11.26 16.34
C TYR A 461 -0.46 -12.66 15.70
N PRO A 462 0.50 -13.00 14.81
CA PRO A 462 0.43 -14.24 14.05
C PRO A 462 0.50 -15.50 14.93
N ASP A 463 1.09 -15.42 16.12
CA ASP A 463 1.24 -16.54 17.05
C ASP A 463 0.12 -16.63 18.10
N ALA A 464 -0.90 -15.76 18.01
CA ALA A 464 -2.03 -15.77 18.92
C ALA A 464 -2.78 -17.11 18.85
N PRO A 465 -3.25 -17.67 19.99
CA PRO A 465 -4.07 -18.88 20.00
C PRO A 465 -5.39 -18.69 19.22
N GLU A 466 -5.89 -19.79 18.64
CA GLU A 466 -7.20 -19.84 17.97
C GLU A 466 -8.30 -19.33 18.92
N GLY A 467 -9.20 -18.49 18.43
CA GLY A 467 -10.33 -17.91 19.17
C GLY A 467 -9.98 -16.75 20.10
N SER A 468 -8.69 -16.51 20.37
CA SER A 468 -8.27 -15.48 21.34
C SER A 468 -8.57 -14.04 20.85
N ALA A 469 -8.65 -13.10 21.78
CA ALA A 469 -8.85 -11.69 21.45
C ALA A 469 -7.73 -11.13 20.55
N ARG A 470 -6.47 -11.54 20.77
CA ARG A 470 -5.34 -11.16 19.89
C ARG A 470 -5.45 -11.76 18.49
N ALA A 471 -6.00 -12.98 18.32
CA ALA A 471 -6.18 -13.61 17.01
C ALA A 471 -7.16 -12.85 16.12
N ARG A 472 -8.08 -12.07 16.71
CA ARG A 472 -9.07 -11.23 16.00
C ARG A 472 -8.50 -9.93 15.46
N VAL A 473 -7.29 -9.55 15.88
CA VAL A 473 -6.70 -8.27 15.49
C VAL A 473 -6.04 -8.38 14.11
N LEU A 474 -6.58 -7.62 13.16
CA LEU A 474 -6.04 -7.54 11.81
C LEU A 474 -5.50 -6.13 11.53
N LEU A 475 -4.48 -6.05 10.68
CA LEU A 475 -3.97 -4.82 10.11
C LEU A 475 -4.21 -4.83 8.60
N PHE A 476 -4.60 -3.68 8.06
CA PHE A 476 -4.81 -3.46 6.64
C PHE A 476 -4.08 -2.22 6.17
N SER A 477 -3.35 -2.28 5.05
CA SER A 477 -2.70 -1.11 4.46
C SER A 477 -3.05 -0.95 2.99
N ASN A 478 -3.37 0.27 2.58
CA ASN A 478 -3.59 0.64 1.19
C ASN A 478 -3.49 2.15 0.97
N ALA A 479 -3.69 2.59 -0.28
CA ALA A 479 -4.00 3.98 -0.60
C ALA A 479 -5.46 4.26 -0.23
N ASP A 480 -5.68 5.04 0.83
CA ASP A 480 -7.01 5.39 1.33
C ASP A 480 -7.62 6.54 0.53
N SER A 481 -8.12 6.22 -0.64
CA SER A 481 -8.74 7.15 -1.57
C SER A 481 -9.70 6.39 -2.49
N SER A 482 -10.80 7.00 -2.88
CA SER A 482 -11.74 6.41 -3.86
C SER A 482 -11.35 6.68 -5.32
N SER A 483 -10.31 7.49 -5.58
CA SER A 483 -10.04 7.97 -6.95
C SER A 483 -8.56 8.06 -7.33
N ALA A 484 -7.65 8.17 -6.36
CA ALA A 484 -6.24 8.38 -6.60
C ALA A 484 -5.38 7.42 -5.75
N ARG A 485 -4.24 6.98 -6.27
CA ARG A 485 -3.23 6.23 -5.52
C ARG A 485 -2.43 7.19 -4.64
N ALA A 486 -3.01 7.53 -3.51
CA ALA A 486 -2.48 8.49 -2.54
C ALA A 486 -3.04 8.19 -1.15
N ASN A 487 -2.48 8.85 -0.15
CA ASN A 487 -2.93 8.78 1.23
C ASN A 487 -2.77 7.38 1.82
N GLY A 488 -1.53 6.88 1.83
CA GLY A 488 -1.18 5.57 2.41
C GLY A 488 -1.58 5.49 3.86
N THR A 489 -2.47 4.54 4.20
CA THR A 489 -3.08 4.42 5.53
C THR A 489 -3.00 2.99 6.02
N ILE A 490 -2.70 2.79 7.31
CA ILE A 490 -2.84 1.51 8.01
C ILE A 490 -4.06 1.59 8.91
N ARG A 491 -4.95 0.62 8.80
CA ARG A 491 -6.16 0.46 9.63
C ARG A 491 -6.05 -0.76 10.53
N VAL A 492 -6.72 -0.69 11.67
CA VAL A 492 -6.79 -1.78 12.66
C VAL A 492 -8.23 -2.26 12.77
N SER A 493 -8.40 -3.58 12.75
CA SER A 493 -9.65 -4.26 13.15
C SER A 493 -9.41 -5.09 14.39
N TYR A 494 -10.42 -5.19 15.28
CA TYR A 494 -10.41 -6.02 16.49
C TYR A 494 -11.44 -7.16 16.45
N ASP A 495 -12.08 -7.34 15.30
CA ASP A 495 -13.24 -8.22 15.12
C ASP A 495 -13.16 -9.02 13.79
N ASP A 496 -11.96 -9.56 13.50
CA ASP A 496 -11.72 -10.37 12.30
C ASP A 496 -12.03 -9.63 10.97
N GLY A 497 -11.79 -8.31 10.91
CA GLY A 497 -12.00 -7.51 9.71
C GLY A 497 -13.45 -7.10 9.46
N PHE A 498 -14.32 -7.28 10.45
CA PHE A 498 -15.72 -6.87 10.30
C PHE A 498 -15.88 -5.35 10.33
N THR A 499 -15.16 -4.67 11.25
CA THR A 499 -15.05 -3.20 11.30
C THR A 499 -13.59 -2.77 11.33
N TRP A 500 -13.34 -1.56 10.84
CA TRP A 500 -12.01 -0.95 10.77
C TRP A 500 -12.04 0.45 11.36
N ASN A 501 -10.98 0.84 12.06
CA ASN A 501 -10.83 2.20 12.56
C ASN A 501 -10.52 3.21 11.43
N ASP A 502 -10.45 4.51 11.75
CA ASP A 502 -10.12 5.56 10.79
C ASP A 502 -8.70 5.45 10.21
N GLY A 503 -7.83 4.70 10.88
CA GLY A 503 -6.47 4.40 10.44
C GLY A 503 -5.44 5.47 10.76
N THR A 504 -4.17 5.11 10.56
CA THR A 504 -3.00 5.98 10.71
C THR A 504 -2.37 6.21 9.35
N VAL A 505 -2.27 7.47 8.94
CA VAL A 505 -1.66 7.86 7.67
C VAL A 505 -0.14 7.79 7.81
N PHE A 506 0.52 6.95 7.01
CA PHE A 506 1.97 6.83 6.94
C PHE A 506 2.59 7.59 5.74
N GLU A 507 1.79 7.84 4.69
CA GLU A 507 2.20 8.58 3.51
C GLU A 507 1.05 9.47 3.02
N SER A 508 1.16 10.77 3.20
CA SER A 508 0.10 11.73 2.82
C SER A 508 0.11 12.10 1.33
N GLY A 509 1.17 11.71 0.60
CA GLY A 509 1.35 11.99 -0.81
C GLY A 509 0.94 10.84 -1.72
N GLU A 510 1.51 10.84 -2.94
CA GLU A 510 1.36 9.76 -3.91
C GLU A 510 1.96 8.47 -3.34
N MET A 511 1.12 7.48 -3.17
CA MET A 511 1.46 6.15 -2.67
C MET A 511 0.66 5.12 -3.46
N ALA A 512 1.30 4.03 -3.89
CA ALA A 512 0.61 2.99 -4.64
C ALA A 512 0.52 1.68 -3.83
N TYR A 513 1.30 0.67 -4.17
CA TYR A 513 1.23 -0.64 -3.51
C TYR A 513 1.92 -0.64 -2.16
N SER A 514 1.40 -1.43 -1.24
CA SER A 514 2.00 -1.65 0.08
C SER A 514 1.89 -3.11 0.51
N THR A 515 2.86 -3.54 1.32
CA THR A 515 2.87 -4.84 1.99
C THR A 515 3.24 -4.64 3.45
N LEU A 516 2.37 -5.09 4.34
CA LEU A 516 2.60 -5.19 5.79
C LEU A 516 3.07 -6.60 6.14
N HIS A 517 3.96 -6.72 7.11
CA HIS A 517 4.37 -8.01 7.65
C HIS A 517 4.75 -7.90 9.14
N PRO A 518 4.29 -8.81 10.02
CA PRO A 518 4.71 -8.86 11.41
C PRO A 518 6.19 -9.28 11.52
N LEU A 519 7.01 -8.51 12.25
CA LEU A 519 8.46 -8.77 12.36
C LEU A 519 8.84 -9.73 13.50
N GLY A 520 7.87 -10.15 14.31
CA GLY A 520 8.07 -11.11 15.40
C GLY A 520 8.61 -10.49 16.70
N ASP A 521 8.94 -9.21 16.73
CA ASP A 521 9.45 -8.47 17.88
C ASP A 521 8.42 -7.49 18.48
N GLY A 522 7.15 -7.65 18.14
CA GLY A 522 6.05 -6.74 18.53
C GLY A 522 5.92 -5.50 17.64
N THR A 523 6.65 -5.45 16.54
CA THR A 523 6.52 -4.42 15.51
C THR A 523 6.12 -5.02 14.16
N TRP A 524 5.74 -4.16 13.23
CA TRP A 524 5.39 -4.54 11.86
C TRP A 524 6.26 -3.76 10.87
N GLY A 525 6.70 -4.45 9.83
CA GLY A 525 7.35 -3.85 8.68
C GLY A 525 6.32 -3.46 7.64
N LEU A 526 6.47 -2.28 7.06
CA LEU A 526 5.70 -1.78 5.92
C LEU A 526 6.67 -1.50 4.77
N LEU A 527 6.45 -2.16 3.64
CA LEU A 527 7.17 -1.90 2.38
C LEU A 527 6.18 -1.32 1.38
N TYR A 528 6.50 -0.18 0.75
CA TYR A 528 5.55 0.49 -0.12
C TYR A 528 6.18 1.33 -1.22
N GLU A 529 5.39 1.64 -2.25
CA GLU A 529 5.74 2.54 -3.35
C GLU A 529 5.38 3.99 -3.00
N SER A 530 6.34 4.92 -3.16
CA SER A 530 6.13 6.36 -2.93
C SER A 530 6.51 7.20 -4.15
N GLY A 531 6.15 8.52 -4.11
CA GLY A 531 6.57 9.51 -5.10
C GLY A 531 6.19 9.19 -6.53
N GLY A 532 4.98 8.70 -6.80
CA GLY A 532 4.51 8.37 -8.13
C GLY A 532 5.22 7.16 -8.75
N TYR A 533 5.35 6.07 -8.01
CA TYR A 533 6.02 4.81 -8.40
C TYR A 533 7.55 4.92 -8.55
N LYS A 534 8.19 5.87 -7.88
CA LYS A 534 9.61 6.10 -8.08
C LYS A 534 10.48 5.39 -7.06
N ASN A 535 9.98 5.19 -5.85
CA ASN A 535 10.77 4.71 -4.74
C ASN A 535 10.12 3.48 -4.10
N ILE A 536 10.94 2.61 -3.53
CA ILE A 536 10.55 1.58 -2.58
C ILE A 536 11.02 2.03 -1.19
N GLU A 537 10.07 2.24 -0.30
CA GLU A 537 10.31 2.68 1.08
C GLU A 537 9.99 1.54 2.04
N PHE A 538 10.83 1.37 3.05
CA PHE A 538 10.56 0.53 4.21
C PHE A 538 10.35 1.39 5.44
N MET A 539 9.48 0.94 6.35
CA MET A 539 9.21 1.61 7.61
C MET A 539 8.89 0.56 8.66
N ARG A 540 9.36 0.75 9.90
CA ARG A 540 8.88 -0.01 11.05
C ARG A 540 7.79 0.78 11.77
N VAL A 541 6.72 0.10 12.15
CA VAL A 541 5.64 0.66 12.96
C VAL A 541 5.40 -0.23 14.18
N ASP A 542 4.92 0.37 15.26
CA ASP A 542 4.57 -0.33 16.49
C ASP A 542 3.13 -0.04 16.92
N ALA A 543 2.69 -0.64 18.01
CA ALA A 543 1.34 -0.45 18.55
C ALA A 543 1.04 1.01 18.88
N SER A 544 2.01 1.76 19.38
CA SER A 544 1.84 3.19 19.70
C SER A 544 1.64 4.04 18.46
N TYR A 545 2.43 3.78 17.39
CA TYR A 545 2.29 4.44 16.11
C TYR A 545 0.92 4.21 15.47
N LEU A 546 0.41 2.97 15.59
CA LEU A 546 -0.89 2.57 15.01
C LEU A 546 -2.09 2.94 15.88
N GLY A 547 -1.89 3.42 17.11
CA GLY A 547 -2.96 3.56 18.10
C GLY A 547 -3.59 2.21 18.46
N LEU A 548 -2.84 1.12 18.29
CA LEU A 548 -3.31 -0.23 18.55
C LEU A 548 -3.25 -0.50 20.06
N THR A 549 -4.39 -0.88 20.61
CA THR A 549 -4.49 -1.37 21.99
C THR A 549 -4.38 -2.89 21.99
N ASP A 550 -3.39 -3.44 22.67
CA ASP A 550 -3.29 -4.89 22.85
C ASP A 550 -4.48 -5.38 23.67
N PRO A 551 -5.34 -6.26 23.15
CA PRO A 551 -6.49 -6.78 23.88
C PRO A 551 -6.12 -7.70 25.07
N GLY A 552 -4.82 -7.94 25.27
CA GLY A 552 -4.31 -8.82 26.30
C GLY A 552 -4.29 -10.29 25.88
N GLU A 553 -3.53 -11.10 26.60
CA GLU A 553 -3.73 -12.55 26.57
C GLU A 553 -4.94 -12.86 27.45
N GLU A 554 -5.99 -13.47 26.89
CA GLU A 554 -6.96 -14.13 27.74
C GLU A 554 -6.20 -15.15 28.60
N PRO A 555 -6.41 -15.17 29.94
CA PRO A 555 -5.82 -16.22 30.76
C PRO A 555 -6.24 -17.57 30.14
N ALA A 556 -5.26 -18.43 29.91
CA ALA A 556 -5.52 -19.79 29.50
C ALA A 556 -6.64 -20.36 30.41
N PRO A 557 -7.66 -21.02 29.88
CA PRO A 557 -8.70 -21.60 30.70
C PRO A 557 -8.01 -22.39 31.81
N ASP A 558 -8.36 -22.05 33.06
CA ASP A 558 -7.79 -22.66 34.26
C ASP A 558 -7.80 -24.18 34.03
N PRO A 559 -6.68 -24.89 34.11
CA PRO A 559 -6.67 -26.32 33.89
C PRO A 559 -7.73 -26.90 34.82
N THR A 560 -8.75 -27.52 34.23
CA THR A 560 -9.78 -28.24 34.97
C THR A 560 -9.07 -29.01 36.04
N PRO A 561 -9.38 -28.79 37.35
CA PRO A 561 -8.68 -29.48 38.41
C PRO A 561 -8.76 -30.98 38.15
N ASP A 562 -7.61 -31.60 38.06
CA ASP A 562 -7.45 -33.04 37.89
C ASP A 562 -8.44 -33.74 38.84
N PRO A 563 -9.33 -34.62 38.37
CA PRO A 563 -10.30 -35.25 39.23
C PRO A 563 -9.51 -35.97 40.33
N GLN A 564 -9.73 -35.52 41.57
CA GLN A 564 -9.11 -36.11 42.78
C GLN A 564 -9.32 -37.62 42.71
N PRO A 565 -8.30 -38.46 42.87
CA PRO A 565 -8.43 -39.89 42.80
C PRO A 565 -9.45 -40.36 43.87
N THR A 566 -10.53 -40.90 43.42
CA THR A 566 -11.49 -41.60 44.28
C THR A 566 -10.81 -42.81 44.88
N PRO A 567 -10.97 -43.06 46.17
CA PRO A 567 -10.40 -44.24 46.79
C PRO A 567 -10.99 -45.54 46.20
N ASP A 568 -10.11 -46.48 45.92
CA ASP A 568 -10.32 -47.79 45.36
C ASP A 568 -11.51 -48.52 46.05
N PRO A 569 -12.60 -48.94 45.35
CA PRO A 569 -13.62 -49.77 45.94
C PRO A 569 -13.17 -51.22 45.96
N THR A 570 -13.30 -51.83 47.14
CA THR A 570 -13.14 -53.26 47.38
C THR A 570 -13.92 -54.09 46.34
N PRO A 571 -13.36 -55.17 45.79
CA PRO A 571 -14.06 -55.98 44.76
C PRO A 571 -15.21 -56.75 45.34
N ASP A 572 -16.42 -56.53 44.81
CA ASP A 572 -17.61 -57.35 45.05
C ASP A 572 -17.75 -58.43 43.94
N PRO A 573 -18.34 -59.57 44.20
CA PRO A 573 -18.29 -60.70 43.27
C PRO A 573 -19.09 -60.52 42.00
N GLN A 574 -18.51 -60.96 40.90
CA GLN A 574 -18.98 -60.91 39.53
C GLN A 574 -20.34 -61.53 39.33
N PRO A 575 -21.34 -60.82 38.82
CA PRO A 575 -22.57 -61.42 38.30
C PRO A 575 -22.36 -61.92 36.86
N ALA A 576 -23.18 -62.91 36.49
CA ALA A 576 -23.19 -63.55 35.19
C ALA A 576 -23.47 -62.57 34.04
N PRO A 577 -23.01 -62.85 32.80
CA PRO A 577 -23.13 -61.92 31.65
C PRO A 577 -24.61 -61.74 31.25
N GLU A 578 -25.06 -60.50 31.25
CA GLU A 578 -26.29 -60.05 30.63
C GLU A 578 -26.14 -60.04 29.10
N PRO A 579 -27.22 -60.22 28.32
CA PRO A 579 -27.22 -60.23 26.89
C PRO A 579 -26.85 -58.82 26.35
N THR A 580 -25.96 -58.77 25.38
CA THR A 580 -25.55 -57.58 24.63
C THR A 580 -26.77 -56.81 24.13
N PRO A 581 -26.87 -55.48 24.45
CA PRO A 581 -27.89 -54.65 23.84
C PRO A 581 -27.61 -54.49 22.34
N ASP A 582 -28.68 -54.51 21.56
CA ASP A 582 -28.70 -54.19 20.15
C ASP A 582 -27.99 -52.82 19.89
N PRO A 583 -27.21 -52.65 18.86
CA PRO A 583 -26.51 -51.38 18.61
C PRO A 583 -27.53 -50.25 18.41
N GLN A 584 -27.55 -49.32 19.36
CA GLN A 584 -28.29 -48.09 19.25
C GLN A 584 -27.80 -47.35 17.99
N PRO A 585 -28.69 -46.85 17.12
CA PRO A 585 -28.25 -46.09 15.94
C PRO A 585 -27.38 -44.93 16.38
N ALA A 586 -26.24 -44.76 15.71
CA ALA A 586 -25.32 -43.65 15.97
C ALA A 586 -26.06 -42.31 15.78
N VAL A 587 -26.19 -41.55 16.85
CA VAL A 587 -26.76 -40.21 16.79
C VAL A 587 -25.74 -39.34 16.06
N THR A 588 -26.13 -38.81 14.90
CA THR A 588 -25.29 -37.84 14.16
C THR A 588 -25.34 -36.50 14.91
N PRO A 589 -24.20 -35.92 15.29
CA PRO A 589 -24.20 -34.60 15.91
C PRO A 589 -24.88 -33.55 15.01
N ALA A 590 -25.49 -32.56 15.64
CA ALA A 590 -26.12 -31.46 14.91
C ALA A 590 -25.07 -30.76 14.02
N HIS A 591 -25.45 -30.49 12.77
CA HIS A 591 -24.49 -29.92 11.77
C HIS A 591 -25.19 -29.09 10.69
N TRP A 592 -24.37 -28.30 9.97
CA TRP A 592 -24.81 -27.51 8.86
C TRP A 592 -25.06 -28.35 7.60
N VAL A 593 -26.16 -28.07 6.91
CA VAL A 593 -26.54 -28.72 5.64
C VAL A 593 -26.76 -27.65 4.58
N ASN A 594 -25.96 -27.71 3.53
CA ASN A 594 -26.17 -26.88 2.34
C ASN A 594 -27.19 -27.53 1.41
N THR A 595 -28.26 -26.82 1.09
CA THR A 595 -29.35 -27.33 0.24
C THR A 595 -29.23 -26.93 -1.22
N GLY A 596 -28.15 -26.19 -1.60
CA GLY A 596 -27.99 -25.58 -2.93
C GLY A 596 -28.76 -24.25 -3.10
N SER A 597 -29.78 -24.02 -2.27
CA SER A 597 -30.53 -22.75 -2.22
C SER A 597 -30.33 -21.96 -0.91
N GLY A 598 -29.49 -22.47 0.01
CA GLY A 598 -29.17 -21.86 1.28
C GLY A 598 -28.80 -22.92 2.34
N TRP A 599 -28.54 -22.46 3.55
CA TRP A 599 -28.09 -23.30 4.67
C TRP A 599 -29.24 -23.62 5.63
N LYS A 600 -29.22 -24.86 6.18
CA LYS A 600 -30.09 -25.33 7.24
C LYS A 600 -29.25 -25.91 8.37
N TRP A 601 -29.77 -25.87 9.59
CA TRP A 601 -29.18 -26.57 10.73
C TRP A 601 -29.96 -27.85 11.02
N GLN A 602 -29.32 -29.00 10.82
CA GLN A 602 -29.89 -30.28 11.15
C GLN A 602 -29.62 -30.61 12.62
N LEU A 603 -30.66 -30.91 13.35
CA LEU A 603 -30.59 -31.29 14.76
C LEU A 603 -30.21 -32.80 14.90
N GLU A 604 -29.84 -33.19 16.10
CA GLU A 604 -29.43 -34.58 16.41
C GLU A 604 -30.54 -35.62 16.11
N ASP A 605 -31.78 -35.20 16.16
CA ASP A 605 -32.95 -36.04 15.81
C ASP A 605 -33.21 -36.09 14.29
N SER A 606 -32.30 -35.59 13.48
CA SER A 606 -32.38 -35.49 12.03
C SER A 606 -33.44 -34.50 11.51
N SER A 607 -34.16 -33.78 12.37
CA SER A 607 -35.05 -32.70 11.97
C SER A 607 -34.23 -31.41 11.66
N TYR A 608 -34.86 -30.42 11.04
CA TYR A 608 -34.25 -29.12 10.81
C TYR A 608 -34.76 -28.06 11.79
N ALA A 609 -33.90 -27.19 12.20
CA ALA A 609 -34.27 -25.98 12.95
C ALA A 609 -35.24 -25.12 12.13
N THR A 610 -36.45 -24.82 12.67
CA THR A 610 -37.47 -23.98 12.00
C THR A 610 -38.03 -22.97 12.98
N ASN A 611 -38.31 -21.75 12.50
CA ASN A 611 -38.90 -20.65 13.29
C ASN A 611 -38.23 -20.39 14.65
N GLN A 612 -36.92 -20.60 14.75
CA GLN A 612 -36.20 -20.46 16.01
C GLN A 612 -34.87 -19.74 15.83
N THR A 613 -34.40 -19.15 16.90
CA THR A 613 -33.06 -18.55 17.01
C THR A 613 -32.21 -19.47 17.88
N ILE A 614 -31.06 -19.89 17.37
CA ILE A 614 -30.17 -20.86 18.03
C ILE A 614 -28.78 -20.28 18.12
N MET A 615 -28.12 -20.47 19.24
CA MET A 615 -26.69 -20.24 19.38
C MET A 615 -25.93 -21.48 18.89
N ILE A 616 -25.09 -21.31 17.88
CA ILE A 616 -24.27 -22.37 17.29
C ILE A 616 -22.84 -21.86 17.37
N GLY A 617 -22.01 -22.53 18.20
CA GLY A 617 -20.75 -21.97 18.64
C GLY A 617 -20.98 -20.67 19.40
N GLU A 618 -20.27 -19.62 19.07
CA GLU A 618 -20.42 -18.29 19.73
C GLU A 618 -21.38 -17.35 18.99
N ALA A 619 -21.95 -17.76 17.87
CA ALA A 619 -22.83 -16.91 17.06
C ALA A 619 -24.30 -17.33 17.17
N THR A 620 -25.19 -16.36 17.11
CA THR A 620 -26.63 -16.56 17.13
C THR A 620 -27.16 -16.55 15.70
N TYR A 621 -27.89 -17.62 15.32
CA TYR A 621 -28.48 -17.79 14.01
C TYR A 621 -30.01 -17.83 14.10
N ARG A 622 -30.68 -17.36 13.07
CA ARG A 622 -32.12 -17.42 12.92
C ARG A 622 -32.49 -18.35 11.77
N PHE A 623 -33.48 -19.23 11.97
CA PHE A 623 -34.01 -20.09 10.93
C PHE A 623 -35.49 -19.77 10.70
N GLY A 624 -35.85 -19.59 9.44
CA GLY A 624 -37.20 -19.27 9.01
C GLY A 624 -38.16 -20.45 9.17
N ALA A 625 -39.42 -20.26 8.76
CA ALA A 625 -40.45 -21.31 8.79
C ALA A 625 -40.12 -22.50 7.87
N ASP A 626 -39.36 -22.23 6.81
CA ASP A 626 -38.84 -23.21 5.85
C ASP A 626 -37.56 -23.91 6.31
N GLY A 627 -37.05 -23.53 7.48
CA GLY A 627 -35.79 -24.01 8.05
C GLY A 627 -34.56 -23.43 7.42
N MET A 628 -34.70 -22.45 6.52
CA MET A 628 -33.54 -21.76 5.94
C MET A 628 -32.95 -20.75 6.92
N MET A 629 -31.64 -20.68 6.94
CA MET A 629 -30.90 -19.65 7.69
C MET A 629 -31.24 -18.26 7.18
N VAL A 630 -31.62 -17.37 8.09
CA VAL A 630 -31.98 -15.98 7.78
C VAL A 630 -30.70 -15.12 7.63
N THR A 631 -30.70 -14.24 6.65
CA THR A 631 -29.69 -13.21 6.44
C THR A 631 -30.34 -11.85 6.22
N GLY A 632 -29.65 -10.76 6.51
CA GLY A 632 -30.22 -9.41 6.43
C GLY A 632 -31.14 -9.08 7.60
N TRP A 633 -32.06 -8.15 7.37
CA TRP A 633 -32.99 -7.67 8.38
C TRP A 633 -34.12 -8.69 8.67
N ASP A 634 -34.33 -8.99 9.94
CA ASP A 634 -35.41 -9.85 10.41
C ASP A 634 -36.19 -9.16 11.54
N ASN A 635 -37.52 -9.23 11.47
CA ASN A 635 -38.42 -8.64 12.47
C ASN A 635 -39.12 -9.73 13.28
N GLN A 636 -38.85 -9.76 14.56
CA GLN A 636 -39.45 -10.70 15.51
C GLN A 636 -40.35 -9.93 16.48
N GLY A 637 -41.65 -9.91 16.22
CA GLY A 637 -42.63 -9.30 17.11
C GLY A 637 -42.45 -7.77 17.30
N GLY A 638 -41.94 -7.09 16.28
CA GLY A 638 -41.67 -5.63 16.30
C GLY A 638 -40.22 -5.27 16.63
N VAL A 639 -39.39 -6.23 16.99
CA VAL A 639 -37.96 -6.02 17.23
C VAL A 639 -37.18 -6.39 15.96
N TRP A 640 -36.49 -5.43 15.40
CA TRP A 640 -35.62 -5.64 14.26
C TRP A 640 -34.23 -6.09 14.73
N SER A 641 -33.71 -7.11 14.10
CA SER A 641 -32.32 -7.58 14.23
C SER A 641 -31.70 -7.74 12.84
N TYR A 642 -30.40 -7.67 12.76
CA TYR A 642 -29.66 -7.85 11.51
C TYR A 642 -28.80 -9.11 11.59
N TYR A 643 -28.89 -9.94 10.58
CA TYR A 643 -28.06 -11.14 10.42
C TYR A 643 -27.16 -10.93 9.21
N ASN A 644 -25.86 -11.11 9.41
CA ASN A 644 -24.89 -10.93 8.32
C ASN A 644 -25.13 -11.96 7.20
N ALA A 645 -24.37 -11.85 6.11
CA ALA A 645 -24.49 -12.77 4.98
C ALA A 645 -24.22 -14.25 5.36
N TYR A 646 -23.63 -14.49 6.52
CA TYR A 646 -23.35 -15.83 7.07
C TYR A 646 -24.42 -16.27 8.07
N GLY A 647 -25.47 -15.52 8.23
CA GLY A 647 -26.57 -15.81 9.13
C GLY A 647 -26.29 -15.53 10.60
N ALA A 648 -25.09 -15.09 10.96
CA ALA A 648 -24.79 -14.70 12.32
C ALA A 648 -25.45 -13.35 12.67
N ARG A 649 -26.11 -13.28 13.85
CA ARG A 649 -26.72 -12.04 14.34
C ARG A 649 -25.62 -11.02 14.63
N VAL A 650 -25.80 -9.82 14.11
CA VAL A 650 -24.87 -8.70 14.27
C VAL A 650 -25.25 -7.90 15.50
N SER A 651 -24.24 -7.33 16.17
CA SER A 651 -24.38 -6.31 17.24
C SER A 651 -23.46 -5.14 16.94
N GLY A 652 -23.74 -3.97 17.56
CA GLY A 652 -22.98 -2.76 17.31
C GLY A 652 -23.45 -2.03 16.04
N TRP A 653 -22.54 -1.30 15.40
CA TRP A 653 -22.84 -0.49 14.23
C TRP A 653 -22.97 -1.32 12.96
N VAL A 654 -24.00 -1.05 12.16
CA VAL A 654 -24.26 -1.68 10.86
C VAL A 654 -24.58 -0.60 9.84
N HIS A 655 -23.96 -0.70 8.67
CA HIS A 655 -24.29 0.14 7.52
C HIS A 655 -25.03 -0.68 6.46
N ASP A 656 -26.29 -0.32 6.20
CA ASP A 656 -27.09 -0.90 5.13
C ASP A 656 -27.96 0.20 4.49
N GLY A 657 -27.36 0.94 3.56
CA GLY A 657 -27.96 2.14 2.97
C GLY A 657 -28.00 3.35 3.93
N ALA A 658 -27.97 3.11 5.24
CA ALA A 658 -27.82 4.07 6.33
C ALA A 658 -27.08 3.41 7.49
N TRP A 659 -26.60 4.20 8.45
CA TRP A 659 -26.05 3.64 9.70
C TRP A 659 -27.16 3.27 10.66
N TYR A 660 -27.05 2.08 11.25
CA TYR A 660 -27.90 1.52 12.29
C TYR A 660 -27.04 1.07 13.46
N TYR A 661 -27.65 0.99 14.65
CA TYR A 661 -26.98 0.42 15.82
C TYR A 661 -27.81 -0.70 16.41
N LEU A 662 -27.20 -1.87 16.58
CA LEU A 662 -27.81 -3.06 17.16
C LEU A 662 -27.25 -3.22 18.59
N ASP A 663 -28.13 -3.27 19.57
CA ASP A 663 -27.78 -3.43 20.98
C ASP A 663 -26.92 -4.69 21.19
N PRO A 664 -25.72 -4.58 21.79
CA PRO A 664 -24.79 -5.73 21.91
C PRO A 664 -25.34 -6.91 22.68
N ALA A 665 -26.22 -6.68 23.67
CA ALA A 665 -26.77 -7.75 24.51
C ALA A 665 -27.93 -8.46 23.82
N THR A 666 -28.78 -7.71 23.12
CA THR A 666 -30.05 -8.25 22.60
C THR A 666 -30.05 -8.41 21.08
N GLY A 667 -29.18 -7.72 20.36
CA GLY A 667 -29.20 -7.61 18.90
C GLY A 667 -30.34 -6.75 18.37
N ALA A 668 -31.06 -6.02 19.22
CA ALA A 668 -32.18 -5.20 18.84
C ALA A 668 -31.71 -3.87 18.22
N MET A 669 -32.32 -3.47 17.11
CA MET A 669 -32.03 -2.21 16.42
C MET A 669 -32.47 -1.00 17.28
N ALA A 670 -31.57 -0.06 17.47
CA ALA A 670 -31.83 1.18 18.19
C ALA A 670 -32.76 2.12 17.39
N THR A 671 -33.67 2.79 18.09
CA THR A 671 -34.51 3.88 17.56
C THR A 671 -34.55 5.00 18.57
N GLY A 672 -34.74 6.25 18.11
CA GLY A 672 -34.70 7.41 19.02
C GLY A 672 -33.28 7.66 19.55
N TRP A 673 -33.17 8.14 20.77
CA TRP A 673 -31.91 8.43 21.42
C TRP A 673 -31.22 7.17 21.94
N ALA A 674 -29.94 6.96 21.59
CA ALA A 674 -29.12 5.89 22.14
C ALA A 674 -27.72 6.41 22.48
N GLN A 675 -27.16 5.92 23.59
CA GLN A 675 -25.80 6.24 24.00
C GLN A 675 -24.88 5.05 23.67
N VAL A 676 -23.89 5.29 22.84
CA VAL A 676 -22.94 4.29 22.38
C VAL A 676 -21.52 4.75 22.75
N GLY A 677 -20.81 3.96 23.54
CA GLY A 677 -19.44 4.31 23.98
C GLY A 677 -19.34 5.68 24.70
N GLY A 678 -20.39 6.11 25.38
CA GLY A 678 -20.44 7.39 26.07
C GLY A 678 -20.93 8.56 25.20
N THR A 679 -21.08 8.37 23.89
CA THR A 679 -21.55 9.39 22.93
C THR A 679 -23.04 9.18 22.61
N TRP A 680 -23.80 10.28 22.55
CA TRP A 680 -25.21 10.22 22.18
C TRP A 680 -25.41 10.30 20.67
N TYR A 681 -26.33 9.47 20.18
CA TYR A 681 -26.78 9.39 18.79
C TYR A 681 -28.29 9.46 18.72
N LEU A 682 -28.82 9.91 17.60
CA LEU A 682 -30.24 9.93 17.35
C LEU A 682 -30.60 9.12 16.11
N PHE A 683 -31.53 8.18 16.27
CA PHE A 683 -31.99 7.31 15.17
C PHE A 683 -33.45 7.63 14.86
N ASN A 684 -33.84 7.56 13.60
CA ASN A 684 -35.24 7.72 13.22
C ASN A 684 -36.08 6.47 13.57
N ALA A 685 -37.36 6.47 13.26
CA ALA A 685 -38.26 5.36 13.56
C ALA A 685 -37.95 4.08 12.76
N SER A 686 -37.23 4.16 11.64
CA SER A 686 -36.73 3.02 10.87
C SER A 686 -35.34 2.56 11.32
N GLY A 687 -34.79 3.16 12.39
CA GLY A 687 -33.47 2.81 12.93
C GLY A 687 -32.29 3.52 12.25
N ALA A 688 -32.50 4.29 11.19
CA ALA A 688 -31.41 4.98 10.51
C ALA A 688 -30.88 6.15 11.37
N MET A 689 -29.54 6.21 11.51
CA MET A 689 -28.84 7.27 12.23
C MET A 689 -29.05 8.62 11.55
N LEU A 690 -29.33 9.65 12.34
CA LEU A 690 -29.56 11.00 11.88
C LEU A 690 -28.31 11.86 12.02
N THR A 691 -28.13 12.79 11.06
CA THR A 691 -27.01 13.74 11.02
C THR A 691 -27.58 15.17 10.81
N GLY A 692 -26.76 16.20 11.06
CA GLY A 692 -27.14 17.58 10.87
C GLY A 692 -28.15 18.06 11.92
N TRP A 693 -28.96 19.06 11.57
CA TRP A 693 -29.99 19.65 12.47
C TRP A 693 -31.15 18.70 12.70
N GLN A 694 -31.45 18.42 13.97
CA GLN A 694 -32.56 17.56 14.41
C GLN A 694 -33.41 18.24 15.46
N TYR A 695 -34.75 18.06 15.37
CA TYR A 695 -35.66 18.53 16.38
C TYR A 695 -36.29 17.35 17.13
N ALA A 696 -35.94 17.21 18.40
CA ALA A 696 -36.46 16.17 19.30
C ALA A 696 -36.90 16.77 20.64
N GLY A 697 -37.91 17.66 20.58
CA GLY A 697 -38.36 18.46 21.72
C GLY A 697 -37.55 19.75 21.90
N SER A 698 -36.29 19.75 21.47
CA SER A 698 -35.39 20.90 21.30
C SER A 698 -34.60 20.71 20.03
N TRP A 699 -33.86 21.74 19.60
CA TRP A 699 -32.93 21.61 18.49
C TRP A 699 -31.59 21.02 18.96
N TYR A 700 -31.10 20.06 18.22
CA TYR A 700 -29.80 19.40 18.38
C TYR A 700 -29.02 19.44 17.04
N TYR A 701 -27.73 19.33 17.10
CA TYR A 701 -26.93 19.15 15.90
C TYR A 701 -26.11 17.90 16.03
N MET A 702 -26.33 16.99 15.09
CA MET A 702 -25.59 15.73 14.98
C MET A 702 -24.45 15.90 13.98
N ALA A 703 -23.21 15.61 14.38
CA ALA A 703 -22.06 15.63 13.50
C ALA A 703 -22.26 14.72 12.27
N PRO A 704 -21.45 14.82 11.21
CA PRO A 704 -21.48 13.87 10.11
C PRO A 704 -21.24 12.40 10.56
N SER A 705 -20.52 12.18 11.65
CA SER A 705 -20.37 10.88 12.32
C SER A 705 -21.63 10.41 13.08
N GLY A 706 -22.70 11.21 13.12
CA GLY A 706 -23.89 10.97 13.93
C GLY A 706 -23.78 11.38 15.39
N ALA A 707 -22.60 11.73 15.89
CA ALA A 707 -22.40 12.13 17.29
C ALA A 707 -23.12 13.44 17.62
N MET A 708 -23.86 13.49 18.75
CA MET A 708 -24.47 14.69 19.26
C MET A 708 -23.40 15.70 19.70
N LEU A 709 -23.49 16.92 19.19
CA LEU A 709 -22.53 17.98 19.55
C LEU A 709 -22.98 18.77 20.77
N THR A 710 -22.01 19.22 21.57
CA THR A 710 -22.19 20.09 22.75
C THR A 710 -21.18 21.24 22.69
N GLY A 711 -21.39 22.27 23.50
CA GLY A 711 -20.52 23.45 23.57
C GLY A 711 -20.65 24.36 22.35
N TRP A 712 -19.60 25.15 22.10
CA TRP A 712 -19.53 26.05 20.96
C TRP A 712 -19.33 25.33 19.65
N GLN A 713 -20.17 25.59 18.66
CA GLN A 713 -20.12 25.01 17.32
C GLN A 713 -20.27 26.09 16.26
N HIS A 714 -19.38 26.04 15.25
CA HIS A 714 -19.45 26.89 14.07
C HIS A 714 -20.10 26.12 12.92
N ILE A 715 -21.38 26.36 12.64
CA ILE A 715 -22.15 25.60 11.66
C ILE A 715 -22.51 26.51 10.49
N GLY A 716 -21.98 26.21 9.31
CA GLY A 716 -22.03 27.11 8.17
C GLY A 716 -21.24 28.40 8.44
N SER A 717 -21.88 29.55 8.47
CA SER A 717 -21.24 30.85 8.76
C SER A 717 -21.63 31.41 10.14
N THR A 718 -22.23 30.59 11.03
CA THR A 718 -22.87 31.07 12.26
C THR A 718 -22.39 30.25 13.47
N TRP A 719 -22.16 30.94 14.58
CA TRP A 719 -21.86 30.29 15.85
C TRP A 719 -23.14 29.96 16.63
N TYR A 720 -23.14 28.75 17.19
CA TYR A 720 -24.16 28.20 18.07
C TYR A 720 -23.54 27.70 19.36
N TYR A 721 -24.33 27.59 20.41
CA TYR A 721 -23.92 26.90 21.63
C TYR A 721 -24.95 25.83 21.98
N PHE A 722 -24.45 24.63 22.27
CA PHE A 722 -25.26 23.50 22.71
C PHE A 722 -24.92 23.20 24.17
N ALA A 723 -25.96 23.07 25.00
CA ALA A 723 -25.79 22.75 26.42
C ALA A 723 -25.17 21.35 26.61
N GLY A 724 -24.82 20.98 27.84
CA GLY A 724 -24.21 19.69 28.14
C GLY A 724 -25.05 18.46 27.79
N ASP A 725 -26.36 18.63 27.69
CA ASP A 725 -27.32 17.63 27.22
C ASP A 725 -27.59 17.72 25.69
N GLY A 726 -26.88 18.58 25.00
CA GLY A 726 -26.87 18.71 23.53
C GLY A 726 -27.98 19.66 22.99
N HIS A 727 -28.88 20.21 23.80
CA HIS A 727 -29.88 21.12 23.25
C HIS A 727 -29.28 22.47 22.86
N MET A 728 -29.72 23.03 21.74
CA MET A 728 -29.35 24.37 21.28
C MET A 728 -29.94 25.46 22.22
N VAL A 729 -29.08 26.34 22.71
CA VAL A 729 -29.52 27.42 23.60
C VAL A 729 -30.01 28.63 22.83
N THR A 730 -30.91 29.40 23.45
CA THR A 730 -31.43 30.70 22.95
C THR A 730 -31.50 31.72 24.07
N GLY A 731 -31.61 32.99 23.72
CA GLY A 731 -31.65 34.09 24.71
C GLY A 731 -30.29 34.31 25.41
N TRP A 732 -30.35 34.92 26.60
CA TRP A 732 -29.14 35.18 27.38
C TRP A 732 -28.63 33.93 28.08
N GLN A 733 -27.34 33.64 27.88
CA GLN A 733 -26.65 32.50 28.47
C GLN A 733 -25.34 32.94 29.13
N LEU A 734 -25.09 32.43 30.33
CA LEU A 734 -23.81 32.62 31.04
C LEU A 734 -22.91 31.43 30.74
N ILE A 735 -21.89 31.63 29.93
CA ILE A 735 -20.94 30.56 29.52
C ILE A 735 -19.55 31.02 29.96
N ASP A 736 -18.85 30.18 30.74
CA ASP A 736 -17.50 30.46 31.26
C ASP A 736 -17.34 31.84 31.91
N GLY A 737 -18.38 32.28 32.65
CA GLY A 737 -18.43 33.56 33.37
C GLY A 737 -18.65 34.78 32.49
N ARG A 738 -19.04 34.62 31.23
CA ARG A 738 -19.39 35.69 30.29
C ARG A 738 -20.81 35.53 29.79
N TRP A 739 -21.50 36.65 29.60
CA TRP A 739 -22.86 36.66 29.04
C TRP A 739 -22.81 36.73 27.52
N TYR A 740 -23.55 35.81 26.89
CA TYR A 740 -23.76 35.75 25.45
C TYR A 740 -25.25 35.77 25.14
N PHE A 741 -25.64 36.42 24.04
CA PHE A 741 -27.03 36.42 23.60
C PHE A 741 -27.19 35.63 22.30
N PHE A 742 -28.13 34.70 22.28
CA PHE A 742 -28.47 33.87 21.14
C PHE A 742 -29.88 34.23 20.64
N ALA A 743 -30.01 34.43 19.33
CA ALA A 743 -31.32 34.66 18.69
C ALA A 743 -32.27 33.48 18.91
N PRO A 744 -33.59 33.61 18.64
CA PRO A 744 -34.50 32.46 18.65
C PRO A 744 -34.11 31.33 17.67
N SER A 745 -33.34 31.64 16.66
CA SER A 745 -32.74 30.66 15.75
C SER A 745 -31.52 29.91 16.33
N GLY A 746 -31.07 30.28 17.55
CA GLY A 746 -29.86 29.77 18.18
C GLY A 746 -28.56 30.45 17.72
N ALA A 747 -28.63 31.36 16.75
CA ALA A 747 -27.44 32.07 16.28
C ALA A 747 -26.90 33.02 17.36
N TRP A 748 -25.62 32.99 17.64
CA TRP A 748 -24.96 34.00 18.48
C TRP A 748 -24.92 35.35 17.75
N ILE A 749 -25.31 36.42 18.48
CA ILE A 749 -25.36 37.80 17.97
C ILE A 749 -24.43 38.70 18.77
#